data_5394b272b2e73183822a29b072fdc766
#
_entry.id   5394b272b2e73183822a29b072fdc766
#
_cell.length_a   1.000
_cell.length_b   1.000
_cell.length_c   1.000
_cell.angle_alpha   90.00
_cell.angle_beta   90.00
_cell.angle_gamma   90.00
#
_symmetry.space_group_name_H-M   'P 1'
#
loop_
_entity.id
_entity.type
_entity.pdbx_description
1 polymer ?
#
loop_
_entity_poly.entity_id
_entity_poly.type
_entity_poly.pdbx_seq_one_letter_code
_entity_poly.pdbx_strand_id
1 'polypeptide(L)'
;MATVVVQQQTLRHPSPPPTGISPSLGINRSSSPIPNRHLPVCPTGPSPDATPSTTQDDLGDQSPSSLLFPPDAFSRVSESPPLYSIDAFSLSAALNHCASQPLPDPSLVFPWLHGLHPENHLQLGFFTHRKRALRVTPKCWRGITLVKVGGDLATARLKGAVGPEEILSPSGLDFLAADPREGFSVRNFQIQTAKLAPLSDIVVYGEQGCDKGQIMEVAGSIATAQQHWRLQFDPQQYLQAYNTFVLSTPFSKIEQHTPELVAVNSLGQLTGQVVDFFQWERVEMCEMSRASEISTNVWQGPTPDHLLRMGSGGPAAGEFYDLLIEASDLASMPGPRYLASLNEQIEKGPTRLEFPASGSILLPSGENRELDDLVTTLRWIYYLANPEDPGSSRDLDVDGDIQMVPLSNKPRKVLVHCPDGYTESSLLVIAYAMFAEGIPAHEAWLRLHSDKKRNFFAYPSDVTFLSSVQTRLLQESPATHSHRPTCHPDPQWFRWCDGSLPSRILPYMYLGNLAHANNPGMLRALGIKRVLSIGESVSWHHVEAEQLGSENLMHITQVQDNGVDSLTKEFDRCLNFIRKGKDDGTATLVHCRVGVSRSATICIAEVMESLGLSFPRAYCFVRARRLNVIIQPHLRFVYELLKWEELQIQKHNKPLRRELEWSTVAREIALMNKPYSR
;
A
#
# COMPACT_ATOMS: atom_id res chain seq x y z
N MET A 1 9.99 -13.82 13.68
CA MET A 1 10.16 -12.61 12.83
C MET A 1 10.35 -13.10 11.42
N ALA A 2 9.29 -13.22 10.67
CA ALA A 2 9.38 -13.44 9.23
C ALA A 2 9.31 -12.07 8.57
N THR A 3 10.49 -11.50 8.34
CA THR A 3 10.66 -10.38 7.44
C THR A 3 10.32 -10.92 6.06
N VAL A 4 9.24 -10.44 5.46
CA VAL A 4 9.05 -10.59 4.02
C VAL A 4 10.12 -9.69 3.40
N VAL A 5 11.31 -10.24 3.26
CA VAL A 5 12.35 -9.66 2.42
C VAL A 5 11.91 -9.96 0.99
N VAL A 6 11.32 -8.98 0.34
CA VAL A 6 11.34 -8.95 -1.11
C VAL A 6 12.81 -8.82 -1.47
N GLN A 7 13.45 -9.94 -1.77
CA GLN A 7 14.83 -9.98 -2.23
C GLN A 7 14.87 -9.25 -3.55
N GLN A 8 15.43 -8.05 -3.50
CA GLN A 8 15.94 -7.41 -4.71
C GLN A 8 17.15 -8.22 -5.15
N GLN A 9 16.98 -9.04 -6.16
CA GLN A 9 18.11 -9.61 -6.88
C GLN A 9 18.88 -8.46 -7.56
N THR A 10 20.02 -8.15 -7.01
CA THR A 10 21.04 -7.36 -7.69
C THR A 10 21.65 -8.21 -8.80
N LEU A 11 21.10 -8.13 -9.98
CA LEU A 11 21.77 -8.59 -11.20
C LEU A 11 23.04 -7.76 -11.39
N ARG A 12 24.18 -8.33 -11.03
CA ARG A 12 25.48 -7.85 -11.47
C ARG A 12 25.62 -8.17 -12.95
N HIS A 13 25.42 -7.17 -13.81
CA HIS A 13 25.82 -7.24 -15.19
C HIS A 13 27.32 -7.02 -15.31
N PRO A 14 28.05 -7.86 -16.07
CA PRO A 14 29.42 -7.56 -16.47
C PRO A 14 29.41 -6.40 -17.46
N SER A 15 30.37 -5.51 -17.32
CA SER A 15 30.58 -4.36 -18.19
C SER A 15 30.93 -4.82 -19.63
N PRO A 16 30.30 -4.25 -20.67
CA PRO A 16 30.70 -4.50 -22.03
C PRO A 16 31.89 -3.60 -22.45
N PRO A 17 32.76 -4.05 -23.39
CA PRO A 17 33.84 -3.24 -23.92
C PRO A 17 33.31 -2.18 -24.91
N PRO A 18 34.06 -1.11 -25.16
CA PRO A 18 33.64 -0.01 -26.01
C PRO A 18 33.91 -0.33 -27.48
N THR A 19 32.94 -0.18 -28.37
CA THR A 19 33.12 0.32 -29.75
C THR A 19 31.80 0.40 -30.53
N GLY A 20 31.67 1.42 -31.37
CA GLY A 20 30.93 1.39 -32.63
C GLY A 20 29.62 2.17 -32.74
N ILE A 21 29.73 3.31 -33.36
CA ILE A 21 28.67 4.22 -33.83
C ILE A 21 27.80 3.55 -34.90
N SER A 22 26.45 3.67 -34.80
CA SER A 22 25.51 3.99 -35.90
C SER A 22 24.05 3.70 -35.56
N PRO A 23 23.05 4.12 -36.37
CA PRO A 23 22.15 5.20 -36.01
C PRO A 23 20.75 4.76 -35.52
N SER A 24 20.16 5.70 -34.82
CA SER A 24 18.83 5.65 -34.20
C SER A 24 17.68 5.30 -35.14
N LEU A 25 16.95 4.25 -34.82
CA LEU A 25 15.53 4.15 -35.10
C LEU A 25 14.83 4.11 -33.73
N GLY A 26 14.07 5.17 -33.47
CA GLY A 26 13.36 5.33 -32.23
C GLY A 26 12.23 4.30 -32.07
N ILE A 27 12.48 3.29 -31.29
CA ILE A 27 11.42 2.46 -30.71
C ILE A 27 11.24 2.96 -29.27
N ASN A 28 10.12 3.59 -29.03
CA ASN A 28 9.64 3.92 -27.68
C ASN A 28 9.53 2.60 -26.89
N ARG A 29 10.55 2.27 -26.13
CA ARG A 29 10.43 1.24 -25.09
C ARG A 29 9.57 1.83 -24.00
N SER A 30 8.33 1.39 -23.89
CA SER A 30 7.52 1.58 -22.70
C SER A 30 8.26 0.88 -21.55
N SER A 31 8.88 1.68 -20.69
CA SER A 31 9.48 1.18 -19.46
C SER A 31 8.36 0.61 -18.59
N SER A 32 8.45 -0.69 -18.29
CA SER A 32 7.66 -1.31 -17.23
C SER A 32 7.71 -0.44 -15.98
N PRO A 33 6.62 -0.24 -15.25
CA PRO A 33 6.64 0.51 -14.01
C PRO A 33 7.49 -0.25 -12.99
N ILE A 34 8.76 0.15 -12.87
CA ILE A 34 9.60 -0.34 -11.79
C ILE A 34 9.05 0.26 -10.52
N PRO A 35 8.64 -0.53 -9.53
CA PRO A 35 8.19 0.00 -8.25
C PRO A 35 9.28 0.94 -7.70
N ASN A 36 8.90 2.20 -7.46
CA ASN A 36 9.68 3.17 -6.68
C ASN A 36 10.96 3.78 -7.27
N ARG A 37 11.18 3.79 -8.56
CA ARG A 37 12.09 4.81 -9.11
C ARG A 37 11.36 6.14 -9.13
N HIS A 38 12.04 7.20 -8.66
CA HIS A 38 11.57 8.58 -8.59
C HIS A 38 10.53 8.89 -9.66
N LEU A 39 9.28 9.06 -9.21
CA LEU A 39 8.24 9.51 -10.12
C LEU A 39 8.65 10.87 -10.65
N PRO A 40 8.79 11.06 -11.96
CA PRO A 40 9.09 12.38 -12.48
C PRO A 40 7.99 13.33 -12.01
N VAL A 41 8.38 14.43 -11.39
CA VAL A 41 7.46 15.53 -11.08
C VAL A 41 6.78 15.90 -12.38
N CYS A 42 5.45 15.75 -12.45
CA CYS A 42 4.71 16.14 -13.63
C CYS A 42 5.03 17.60 -13.95
N PRO A 43 5.43 17.95 -15.20
CA PRO A 43 5.58 19.34 -15.57
C PRO A 43 4.26 20.04 -15.31
N THR A 44 4.32 21.07 -14.49
CA THR A 44 3.17 21.90 -14.13
C THR A 44 2.76 22.72 -15.33
N GLY A 45 1.61 22.40 -15.90
CA GLY A 45 0.93 23.33 -16.81
C GLY A 45 0.59 24.64 -16.07
N PRO A 46 0.41 25.76 -16.79
CA PRO A 46 -0.03 27.00 -16.17
C PRO A 46 -1.35 26.76 -15.43
N SER A 47 -1.35 27.03 -14.11
CA SER A 47 -2.61 27.06 -13.34
C SER A 47 -3.47 28.23 -13.81
N PRO A 48 -4.79 28.08 -13.96
CA PRO A 48 -5.67 29.22 -14.18
C PRO A 48 -5.56 30.19 -12.99
N ASP A 49 -5.61 31.46 -13.27
CA ASP A 49 -5.48 32.56 -12.32
C ASP A 49 -6.38 32.34 -11.10
N ALA A 50 -5.75 32.20 -9.95
CA ALA A 50 -6.46 32.13 -8.68
C ALA A 50 -7.03 33.53 -8.37
N THR A 51 -8.34 33.65 -8.31
CA THR A 51 -9.02 34.82 -7.74
C THR A 51 -8.43 35.16 -6.38
N PRO A 52 -8.16 36.42 -6.05
CA PRO A 52 -7.61 36.80 -4.77
C PRO A 52 -8.61 36.47 -3.66
N SER A 53 -8.28 35.50 -2.84
CA SER A 53 -9.05 35.17 -1.66
C SER A 53 -8.75 36.16 -0.55
N THR A 54 -9.80 36.66 0.03
CA THR A 54 -9.99 37.45 1.26
C THR A 54 -8.80 37.48 2.22
N THR A 55 -8.52 38.72 2.65
CA THR A 55 -7.55 39.12 3.66
C THR A 55 -7.62 38.28 4.93
N GLN A 56 -6.44 37.97 5.42
CA GLN A 56 -6.11 37.08 6.53
C GLN A 56 -6.58 37.55 7.93
N ASP A 57 -7.32 38.68 8.03
CA ASP A 57 -7.60 39.35 9.31
C ASP A 57 -8.90 38.91 10.00
N ASP A 58 -9.74 38.06 9.36
CA ASP A 58 -11.05 37.68 9.91
C ASP A 58 -11.19 36.20 10.35
N LEU A 59 -10.13 35.39 10.28
CA LEU A 59 -10.15 34.05 10.86
C LEU A 59 -9.72 34.16 12.33
N GLY A 60 -10.70 34.19 13.22
CA GLY A 60 -10.53 34.32 14.66
C GLY A 60 -9.36 33.52 15.21
N ASP A 61 -8.59 34.18 16.08
CA ASP A 61 -7.43 33.67 16.80
C ASP A 61 -7.82 32.51 17.75
N GLN A 62 -8.15 31.35 17.15
CA GLN A 62 -8.38 30.11 17.90
C GLN A 62 -7.02 29.44 18.14
N SER A 63 -6.32 29.91 19.16
CA SER A 63 -5.20 29.15 19.69
C SER A 63 -5.68 27.75 20.10
N PRO A 64 -5.00 26.68 19.68
CA PRO A 64 -5.42 25.31 20.05
C PRO A 64 -5.37 25.14 21.56
N SER A 65 -6.43 24.60 22.15
CA SER A 65 -6.48 24.33 23.57
C SER A 65 -5.64 23.10 23.94
N SER A 66 -4.98 23.13 25.08
CA SER A 66 -4.18 22.01 25.57
C SER A 66 -4.42 21.83 27.07
N LEU A 67 -4.59 20.58 27.51
CA LEU A 67 -4.67 20.27 28.93
C LEU A 67 -3.29 20.35 29.64
N LEU A 68 -2.21 20.51 28.86
CA LEU A 68 -0.83 20.68 29.37
C LEU A 68 -0.40 22.14 29.47
N PHE A 69 -1.30 23.07 29.14
CA PHE A 69 -1.02 24.50 29.21
C PHE A 69 -2.18 25.25 29.86
N PRO A 70 -1.89 26.15 30.84
CA PRO A 70 -0.58 26.42 31.48
C PRO A 70 -0.12 25.22 32.32
N PRO A 71 1.22 25.07 32.53
CA PRO A 71 1.77 23.89 33.25
C PRO A 71 1.64 23.98 34.77
N ASP A 72 1.02 25.03 35.28
CA ASP A 72 0.92 25.33 36.74
C ASP A 72 0.16 24.26 37.54
N ALA A 73 -0.67 23.47 36.86
CA ALA A 73 -1.38 22.34 37.46
C ALA A 73 -0.48 21.12 37.73
N PHE A 74 0.76 21.10 37.20
CA PHE A 74 1.68 20.00 37.30
C PHE A 74 2.84 20.31 38.24
N SER A 75 3.28 19.31 39.03
CA SER A 75 4.39 19.48 39.95
C SER A 75 5.70 19.66 39.15
N ARG A 76 6.44 20.70 39.52
CA ARG A 76 7.73 21.02 38.92
C ARG A 76 8.83 20.13 39.51
N VAL A 77 9.62 19.47 38.66
CA VAL A 77 10.70 18.56 39.06
C VAL A 77 12.09 19.12 38.81
N SER A 78 12.21 20.19 38.01
CA SER A 78 13.45 20.95 37.78
C SER A 78 13.13 22.42 37.56
N GLU A 79 14.03 23.29 38.04
CA GLU A 79 13.89 24.75 37.88
C GLU A 79 14.58 25.27 36.62
N SER A 80 15.72 24.69 36.26
CA SER A 80 16.54 25.17 35.13
C SER A 80 17.20 24.00 34.39
N PRO A 81 16.68 23.65 33.21
CA PRO A 81 15.44 24.13 32.58
C PRO A 81 14.18 23.67 33.35
N PRO A 82 13.03 24.33 33.16
CA PRO A 82 11.79 23.95 33.81
C PRO A 82 11.28 22.61 33.26
N LEU A 83 11.10 21.63 34.16
CA LEU A 83 10.53 20.33 33.86
C LEU A 83 9.36 20.05 34.79
N TYR A 84 8.33 19.41 34.29
CA TYR A 84 7.11 19.08 35.02
C TYR A 84 6.90 17.58 35.09
N SER A 85 6.19 17.11 36.11
CA SER A 85 5.81 15.71 36.28
C SER A 85 4.37 15.50 35.82
N ILE A 86 4.12 14.45 35.05
CA ILE A 86 2.77 14.07 34.62
C ILE A 86 2.55 12.55 34.90
N ASP A 87 1.34 12.20 35.33
CA ASP A 87 0.94 10.81 35.49
C ASP A 87 0.25 10.26 34.20
N ALA A 88 0.07 8.94 34.12
CA ALA A 88 -0.50 8.28 32.94
C ALA A 88 -1.96 8.66 32.66
N PHE A 89 -2.77 8.93 33.69
CA PHE A 89 -4.17 9.32 33.49
C PHE A 89 -4.28 10.73 32.93
N SER A 90 -3.50 11.66 33.46
CA SER A 90 -3.40 13.03 32.95
C SER A 90 -2.87 13.07 31.53
N LEU A 91 -1.88 12.19 31.19
CA LEU A 91 -1.38 12.02 29.84
C LEU A 91 -2.46 11.46 28.90
N SER A 92 -3.19 10.41 29.31
CA SER A 92 -4.29 9.84 28.53
C SER A 92 -5.36 10.89 28.25
N ALA A 93 -5.75 11.67 29.26
CA ALA A 93 -6.70 12.76 29.11
C ALA A 93 -6.21 13.84 28.13
N ALA A 94 -4.95 14.24 28.21
CA ALA A 94 -4.35 15.25 27.33
C ALA A 94 -4.29 14.76 25.88
N LEU A 95 -3.90 13.51 25.62
CA LEU A 95 -3.88 12.91 24.28
C LEU A 95 -5.29 12.77 23.70
N ASN A 96 -6.27 12.36 24.51
CA ASN A 96 -7.67 12.29 24.08
C ASN A 96 -8.23 13.67 23.75
N HIS A 97 -7.89 14.69 24.56
CA HIS A 97 -8.27 16.08 24.27
C HIS A 97 -7.65 16.56 22.96
N CYS A 98 -6.36 16.31 22.72
CA CYS A 98 -5.69 16.65 21.47
C CYS A 98 -6.38 15.96 20.27
N ALA A 99 -6.68 14.67 20.38
CA ALA A 99 -7.36 13.90 19.35
C ALA A 99 -8.80 14.38 19.07
N SER A 100 -9.44 15.09 20.00
CA SER A 100 -10.77 15.67 19.87
C SER A 100 -10.79 17.08 19.26
N GLN A 101 -9.62 17.74 19.17
CA GLN A 101 -9.51 19.05 18.52
C GLN A 101 -9.46 18.90 17.01
N PRO A 102 -10.13 19.76 16.23
CA PRO A 102 -10.01 19.72 14.78
C PRO A 102 -8.58 20.08 14.33
N LEU A 103 -8.07 19.40 13.31
CA LEU A 103 -6.82 19.81 12.67
C LEU A 103 -6.99 21.23 12.09
N PRO A 104 -5.93 22.05 12.07
CA PRO A 104 -5.93 23.32 11.36
C PRO A 104 -6.33 23.18 9.88
N ASP A 105 -6.86 24.26 9.30
CA ASP A 105 -7.13 24.28 7.88
C ASP A 105 -5.82 24.08 7.08
N PRO A 106 -5.83 23.28 6.00
CA PRO A 106 -4.63 23.05 5.19
C PRO A 106 -3.96 24.33 4.68
N SER A 107 -4.72 25.41 4.47
CA SER A 107 -4.18 26.72 4.04
C SER A 107 -3.34 27.41 5.09
N LEU A 108 -3.53 27.09 6.38
CA LEU A 108 -2.79 27.66 7.49
C LEU A 108 -1.46 26.94 7.77
N VAL A 109 -1.29 25.71 7.27
CA VAL A 109 -0.11 24.87 7.56
C VAL A 109 0.71 24.55 6.30
N PHE A 110 0.13 24.61 5.12
CA PHE A 110 0.85 24.46 3.87
C PHE A 110 1.14 25.82 3.21
N PRO A 111 2.33 26.04 2.63
CA PRO A 111 3.38 25.06 2.34
C PRO A 111 4.40 24.80 3.47
N TRP A 112 4.25 25.35 4.66
CA TRP A 112 5.22 25.18 5.76
C TRP A 112 5.54 23.70 6.05
N LEU A 113 4.52 22.82 6.09
CA LEU A 113 4.71 21.37 6.31
C LEU A 113 5.54 20.68 5.21
N HIS A 114 5.70 21.27 4.02
CA HIS A 114 6.58 20.70 2.98
C HIS A 114 8.06 20.80 3.34
N GLY A 115 8.45 21.59 4.35
CA GLY A 115 9.84 21.76 4.73
C GLY A 115 10.55 22.77 3.82
N LEU A 116 10.46 24.06 4.13
CA LEU A 116 10.96 25.15 3.30
C LEU A 116 12.28 25.69 3.85
N HIS A 117 13.42 25.08 3.45
CA HIS A 117 14.73 25.56 3.85
C HIS A 117 15.05 26.91 3.17
N PRO A 118 15.61 27.92 3.91
CA PRO A 118 15.93 29.23 3.33
C PRO A 118 16.87 29.20 2.13
N GLU A 119 17.77 28.23 2.07
CA GLU A 119 18.72 28.05 0.97
C GLU A 119 18.15 27.23 -0.20
N ASN A 120 17.00 26.59 -0.05
CA ASN A 120 16.37 25.83 -1.13
C ASN A 120 15.50 26.74 -2.01
N HIS A 121 16.17 27.51 -2.88
CA HIS A 121 15.53 28.53 -3.72
C HIS A 121 14.52 27.93 -4.71
N LEU A 122 14.73 26.72 -5.21
CA LEU A 122 13.81 26.05 -6.12
C LEU A 122 12.48 25.75 -5.44
N GLN A 123 12.53 25.14 -4.27
CA GLN A 123 11.34 24.78 -3.49
C GLN A 123 10.63 26.04 -2.98
N LEU A 124 11.38 27.01 -2.48
CA LEU A 124 10.84 28.30 -2.08
C LEU A 124 10.15 29.01 -3.22
N GLY A 125 10.80 29.12 -4.40
CA GLY A 125 10.21 29.74 -5.59
C GLY A 125 8.92 29.07 -6.02
N PHE A 126 8.88 27.74 -6.00
CA PHE A 126 7.68 26.97 -6.35
C PHE A 126 6.51 27.23 -5.42
N PHE A 127 6.70 27.13 -4.10
CA PHE A 127 5.61 27.23 -3.14
C PHE A 127 5.23 28.68 -2.81
N THR A 128 6.20 29.61 -2.68
CA THR A 128 5.93 30.97 -2.26
C THR A 128 5.43 31.87 -3.37
N HIS A 129 5.77 31.61 -4.63
CA HIS A 129 5.24 32.33 -5.78
C HIS A 129 3.71 32.18 -5.90
N ARG A 130 3.20 31.04 -5.52
CA ARG A 130 1.76 30.71 -5.57
C ARG A 130 0.99 31.08 -4.29
N LYS A 131 1.65 31.17 -3.14
CA LYS A 131 1.05 31.57 -1.85
C LYS A 131 2.04 32.40 -1.03
N ARG A 132 1.87 33.71 -1.04
CA ARG A 132 2.78 34.70 -0.45
C ARG A 132 3.03 34.61 1.07
N ALA A 133 2.32 33.77 1.84
CA ALA A 133 2.18 33.97 3.28
C ALA A 133 2.87 32.96 4.22
N LEU A 134 3.39 31.79 3.79
CA LEU A 134 3.63 30.69 4.73
C LEU A 134 5.09 30.20 4.84
N ARG A 135 6.03 31.13 4.97
CA ARG A 135 7.36 30.87 5.54
C ARG A 135 7.35 30.84 7.08
N VAL A 136 6.28 31.31 7.70
CA VAL A 136 6.17 31.52 9.13
C VAL A 136 5.60 30.27 9.78
N THR A 137 6.13 29.93 10.93
CA THR A 137 5.63 28.85 11.79
C THR A 137 4.14 29.07 12.10
N PRO A 138 3.28 28.07 11.90
CA PRO A 138 1.84 28.23 12.12
C PRO A 138 1.52 28.40 13.60
N LYS A 139 0.79 29.47 13.94
CA LYS A 139 0.31 29.74 15.31
C LYS A 139 -0.79 28.78 15.75
N CYS A 140 -1.49 28.19 14.80
CA CYS A 140 -2.63 27.31 15.02
C CYS A 140 -2.24 25.87 15.36
N TRP A 141 -0.96 25.59 15.58
CA TRP A 141 -0.48 24.23 15.87
C TRP A 141 -0.03 24.10 17.32
N ARG A 142 -0.52 23.06 18.00
CA ARG A 142 -0.01 22.61 19.28
C ARG A 142 -0.20 21.09 19.38
N GLY A 143 0.90 20.35 19.35
CA GLY A 143 0.90 18.90 19.45
C GLY A 143 1.34 18.37 20.81
N ILE A 144 1.29 17.07 20.99
CA ILE A 144 1.93 16.33 22.09
C ILE A 144 2.84 15.30 21.45
N THR A 145 4.13 15.32 21.80
CA THR A 145 5.14 14.38 21.35
C THR A 145 5.62 13.51 22.51
N LEU A 146 5.55 12.18 22.36
CA LEU A 146 6.05 11.23 23.36
C LEU A 146 7.45 10.78 22.97
N VAL A 147 8.40 10.87 23.92
CA VAL A 147 9.80 10.49 23.68
C VAL A 147 10.18 9.35 24.63
N LYS A 148 10.58 8.22 24.05
CA LYS A 148 11.08 7.07 24.82
C LYS A 148 12.58 7.18 25.01
N VAL A 149 13.01 7.02 26.25
CA VAL A 149 14.43 6.97 26.66
C VAL A 149 14.80 5.56 27.07
N GLY A 150 15.99 5.12 26.69
CA GLY A 150 16.49 3.78 26.97
C GLY A 150 15.92 2.73 26.01
N GLY A 151 16.82 1.96 25.37
CA GLY A 151 16.43 0.95 24.38
C GLY A 151 15.84 1.52 23.09
N ASP A 152 15.35 0.62 22.24
CA ASP A 152 14.70 0.96 20.98
C ASP A 152 13.16 1.06 21.13
N LEU A 153 12.47 1.29 20.03
CA LEU A 153 11.01 1.36 19.98
C LEU A 153 10.34 -0.01 19.76
N ALA A 154 11.11 -1.11 19.78
CA ALA A 154 10.59 -2.46 19.61
C ALA A 154 9.92 -3.01 20.88
N THR A 155 10.23 -2.44 22.04
CA THR A 155 9.62 -2.79 23.34
C THR A 155 9.05 -1.54 24.01
N ALA A 156 8.15 -1.69 24.95
CA ALA A 156 7.63 -0.65 25.84
C ALA A 156 7.31 0.68 25.11
N ARG A 157 6.61 0.60 23.98
CA ARG A 157 6.29 1.75 23.12
C ARG A 157 4.88 2.26 23.38
N LEU A 158 4.78 3.55 23.75
CA LEU A 158 3.50 4.26 23.82
C LEU A 158 3.04 4.72 22.42
N LYS A 159 1.76 5.05 22.30
CA LYS A 159 1.12 5.55 21.08
C LYS A 159 1.85 6.75 20.49
N GLY A 160 2.37 6.63 19.27
CA GLY A 160 3.08 7.71 18.59
C GLY A 160 4.42 8.09 19.18
N ALA A 161 4.99 7.29 20.11
CA ALA A 161 6.29 7.55 20.69
C ALA A 161 7.43 7.45 19.70
N VAL A 162 8.43 8.31 19.86
CA VAL A 162 9.64 8.44 19.04
C VAL A 162 10.89 8.34 19.90
N GLY A 163 12.04 8.09 19.26
CA GLY A 163 13.33 8.17 19.93
C GLY A 163 13.83 9.62 20.04
N PRO A 164 14.71 9.94 20.99
CA PRO A 164 15.31 11.27 21.10
C PRO A 164 16.02 11.71 19.81
N GLU A 165 16.66 10.79 19.11
CA GLU A 165 17.39 10.99 17.85
C GLU A 165 16.49 11.39 16.67
N GLU A 166 15.18 11.17 16.77
CA GLU A 166 14.23 11.58 15.74
C GLU A 166 13.85 13.07 15.85
N ILE A 167 14.15 13.72 16.97
CA ILE A 167 13.78 15.12 17.24
C ILE A 167 14.94 16.02 17.66
N LEU A 168 15.96 15.48 18.31
CA LEU A 168 17.13 16.23 18.76
C LEU A 168 18.31 16.12 17.81
N SER A 169 19.07 17.21 17.71
CA SER A 169 20.37 17.20 17.05
C SER A 169 21.39 16.32 17.80
N PRO A 170 22.46 15.86 17.14
CA PRO A 170 23.50 15.05 17.81
C PRO A 170 24.15 15.75 19.01
N SER A 171 24.13 17.09 19.08
CA SER A 171 24.63 17.86 20.23
C SER A 171 23.71 17.80 21.44
N GLY A 172 22.44 17.41 21.26
CA GLY A 172 21.41 17.40 22.30
C GLY A 172 20.93 18.79 22.73
N LEU A 173 21.46 19.87 22.16
CA LEU A 173 21.15 21.26 22.58
C LEU A 173 20.06 21.91 21.74
N ASP A 174 19.79 21.39 20.54
CA ASP A 174 18.84 21.94 19.57
C ASP A 174 17.96 20.86 19.00
N PHE A 175 16.82 21.25 18.43
CA PHE A 175 16.02 20.35 17.63
C PHE A 175 16.74 20.00 16.32
N LEU A 176 16.44 18.83 15.79
CA LEU A 176 16.96 18.38 14.49
C LEU A 176 16.48 19.32 13.38
N ALA A 177 17.41 19.76 12.53
CA ALA A 177 17.07 20.54 11.33
C ALA A 177 16.27 19.68 10.35
N ALA A 178 14.98 19.95 10.24
CA ALA A 178 14.05 19.11 9.49
C ALA A 178 13.94 19.50 8.01
N ASP A 179 14.12 20.79 7.67
CA ASP A 179 13.87 21.30 6.34
C ASP A 179 15.03 20.93 5.40
N PRO A 180 14.77 20.28 4.23
CA PRO A 180 15.82 19.83 3.32
C PRO A 180 16.46 21.02 2.58
N ARG A 181 17.78 21.12 2.66
CA ARG A 181 18.56 22.17 1.95
C ARG A 181 18.51 22.02 0.45
N GLU A 182 18.48 20.79 -0.03
CA GLU A 182 18.50 20.44 -1.44
C GLU A 182 17.36 19.49 -1.80
N GLY A 183 17.06 19.41 -3.09
CA GLY A 183 16.01 18.55 -3.60
C GLY A 183 14.61 19.16 -3.50
N PHE A 184 13.68 18.57 -4.22
CA PHE A 184 12.28 18.95 -4.22
C PHE A 184 11.42 17.71 -3.97
N SER A 185 10.61 17.72 -2.92
CA SER A 185 9.66 16.66 -2.65
C SER A 185 8.37 17.22 -2.04
N VAL A 186 7.25 16.74 -2.54
CA VAL A 186 5.93 16.97 -1.97
C VAL A 186 5.53 15.85 -0.99
N ARG A 187 6.47 14.90 -0.75
CA ARG A 187 6.31 13.69 0.06
C ARG A 187 7.31 13.60 1.21
N ASN A 188 7.64 14.74 1.81
CA ASN A 188 8.57 14.82 2.95
C ASN A 188 7.91 14.32 4.26
N PHE A 189 7.41 13.07 4.26
CA PHE A 189 6.81 12.45 5.44
C PHE A 189 7.81 12.25 6.56
N GLN A 190 9.06 11.91 6.23
CA GLN A 190 10.14 11.61 7.17
C GLN A 190 10.54 12.81 8.05
N ILE A 191 10.28 14.05 7.61
CA ILE A 191 10.66 15.24 8.36
C ILE A 191 9.60 15.68 9.39
N GLN A 192 8.37 15.15 9.30
CA GLN A 192 7.21 15.70 10.00
C GLN A 192 7.37 15.63 11.54
N THR A 193 7.93 14.55 12.06
CA THR A 193 8.20 14.39 13.49
C THR A 193 9.13 15.47 14.00
N ALA A 194 10.31 15.64 13.40
CA ALA A 194 11.28 16.64 13.79
C ALA A 194 10.76 18.08 13.58
N LYS A 195 9.99 18.29 12.50
CA LYS A 195 9.42 19.62 12.18
C LYS A 195 8.36 20.08 13.17
N LEU A 196 7.60 19.14 13.73
CA LEU A 196 6.51 19.44 14.67
C LEU A 196 6.93 19.35 16.14
N ALA A 197 8.05 18.73 16.46
CA ALA A 197 8.55 18.64 17.84
C ALA A 197 8.68 20.02 18.53
N PRO A 198 9.22 21.08 17.87
CA PRO A 198 9.27 22.42 18.47
C PRO A 198 7.91 23.04 18.77
N LEU A 199 6.84 22.57 18.13
CA LEU A 199 5.46 23.04 18.30
C LEU A 199 4.61 22.06 19.12
N SER A 200 5.26 21.29 19.99
CA SER A 200 4.61 20.27 20.82
C SER A 200 4.99 20.43 22.30
N ASP A 201 4.03 20.13 23.18
CA ASP A 201 4.39 19.74 24.54
C ASP A 201 5.03 18.34 24.48
N ILE A 202 6.15 18.12 25.14
CA ILE A 202 6.92 16.89 25.00
C ILE A 202 6.90 16.12 26.32
N VAL A 203 6.51 14.85 26.27
CA VAL A 203 6.47 13.96 27.43
C VAL A 203 7.53 12.88 27.28
N VAL A 204 8.46 12.85 28.20
CA VAL A 204 9.59 11.92 28.22
C VAL A 204 9.30 10.79 29.19
N TYR A 205 9.55 9.54 28.74
CA TYR A 205 9.36 8.36 29.55
C TYR A 205 10.44 7.31 29.26
N GLY A 206 10.63 6.36 30.19
CA GLY A 206 11.53 5.23 30.02
C GLY A 206 10.81 3.89 30.19
N GLU A 207 11.41 2.82 29.70
CA GLU A 207 10.95 1.46 30.01
C GLU A 207 11.29 1.06 31.45
N GLN A 208 10.77 -0.06 31.91
CA GLN A 208 11.04 -0.55 33.25
C GLN A 208 12.53 -0.86 33.41
N GLY A 209 13.17 -0.26 34.42
CA GLY A 209 14.60 -0.40 34.69
C GLY A 209 15.48 0.67 34.03
N CYS A 210 14.90 1.57 33.23
CA CYS A 210 15.63 2.73 32.69
C CYS A 210 16.08 3.63 33.84
N ASP A 211 17.32 4.13 33.76
CA ASP A 211 17.86 5.06 34.76
C ASP A 211 17.09 6.40 34.75
N LYS A 212 16.62 6.80 35.94
CA LYS A 212 15.93 8.09 36.10
C LYS A 212 16.83 9.27 35.74
N GLY A 213 18.14 9.16 35.99
CA GLY A 213 19.11 10.18 35.61
C GLY A 213 19.12 10.40 34.11
N GLN A 214 19.12 9.34 33.31
CA GLN A 214 19.08 9.39 31.86
C GLN A 214 17.77 10.01 31.35
N ILE A 215 16.63 9.68 31.96
CA ILE A 215 15.33 10.31 31.60
C ILE A 215 15.36 11.81 31.87
N MET A 216 15.91 12.21 33.01
CA MET A 216 16.02 13.64 33.39
C MET A 216 16.99 14.39 32.50
N GLU A 217 18.10 13.79 32.09
CA GLU A 217 19.08 14.34 31.17
C GLU A 217 18.46 14.63 29.80
N VAL A 218 17.79 13.65 29.22
CA VAL A 218 17.10 13.80 27.92
C VAL A 218 15.97 14.83 28.02
N ALA A 219 15.18 14.82 29.09
CA ALA A 219 14.14 15.81 29.30
C ALA A 219 14.73 17.22 29.42
N GLY A 220 15.87 17.38 30.13
CA GLY A 220 16.61 18.64 30.24
C GLY A 220 17.12 19.14 28.88
N SER A 221 17.68 18.22 28.06
CA SER A 221 18.12 18.54 26.71
C SER A 221 16.97 19.04 25.84
N ILE A 222 15.81 18.35 25.88
CA ILE A 222 14.61 18.74 25.15
C ILE A 222 14.10 20.12 25.58
N ALA A 223 14.00 20.39 26.91
CA ALA A 223 13.56 21.68 27.42
C ALA A 223 14.53 22.81 27.03
N THR A 224 15.83 22.54 27.01
CA THR A 224 16.84 23.47 26.50
C THR A 224 16.64 23.74 25.01
N ALA A 225 16.43 22.71 24.22
CA ALA A 225 16.16 22.84 22.78
C ALA A 225 14.87 23.65 22.52
N GLN A 226 13.80 23.46 23.32
CA GLN A 226 12.59 24.30 23.26
C GLN A 226 12.87 25.78 23.53
N GLN A 227 13.71 26.09 24.55
CA GLN A 227 14.10 27.45 24.85
C GLN A 227 14.94 28.08 23.73
N HIS A 228 15.95 27.38 23.21
CA HIS A 228 16.79 27.84 22.10
C HIS A 228 15.95 28.09 20.85
N TRP A 229 15.10 27.13 20.47
CA TRP A 229 14.21 27.28 19.33
C TRP A 229 13.31 28.52 19.45
N ARG A 230 12.73 28.73 20.63
CA ARG A 230 11.87 29.90 20.92
C ARG A 230 12.63 31.22 20.78
N LEU A 231 13.83 31.30 21.29
CA LEU A 231 14.67 32.52 21.18
C LEU A 231 15.03 32.80 19.69
N GLN A 232 15.24 31.77 18.89
CA GLN A 232 15.66 31.91 17.51
C GLN A 232 14.48 32.17 16.56
N PHE A 233 13.36 31.48 16.72
CA PHE A 233 12.25 31.48 15.76
C PHE A 233 10.98 32.21 16.24
N ASP A 234 10.86 32.50 17.52
CA ASP A 234 9.76 33.26 18.11
C ASP A 234 10.26 34.31 19.11
N PRO A 235 11.21 35.23 18.75
CA PRO A 235 11.81 36.18 19.64
C PRO A 235 10.78 37.17 20.21
N GLN A 236 9.69 37.41 19.53
CA GLN A 236 8.60 38.28 19.97
C GLN A 236 7.53 37.55 20.81
N GLN A 237 7.73 36.24 21.03
CA GLN A 237 6.85 35.40 21.85
C GLN A 237 5.37 35.37 21.36
N TYR A 238 5.17 35.35 20.07
CA TYR A 238 3.82 35.23 19.49
C TYR A 238 3.17 33.85 19.70
N LEU A 239 3.99 32.82 19.96
CA LEU A 239 3.52 31.46 20.22
C LEU A 239 3.40 31.25 21.74
N GLN A 240 2.44 30.44 22.14
CA GLN A 240 2.36 29.95 23.51
C GLN A 240 3.60 29.12 23.85
N ALA A 241 4.03 29.12 25.13
CA ALA A 241 5.15 28.29 25.54
C ALA A 241 4.80 26.80 25.46
N TYR A 242 5.71 26.01 24.90
CA TYR A 242 5.67 24.56 24.95
C TYR A 242 6.52 24.06 26.11
N ASN A 243 6.08 22.97 26.75
CA ASN A 243 6.67 22.51 27.99
C ASN A 243 7.15 21.05 27.86
N THR A 244 8.14 20.71 28.66
CA THR A 244 8.65 19.35 28.77
C THR A 244 8.19 18.71 30.07
N PHE A 245 7.62 17.53 29.97
CA PHE A 245 7.10 16.71 31.05
C PHE A 245 7.86 15.42 31.20
N VAL A 246 7.98 14.90 32.41
CA VAL A 246 8.50 13.57 32.70
C VAL A 246 7.35 12.73 33.23
N LEU A 247 7.15 11.57 32.62
CA LEU A 247 6.11 10.63 33.02
C LEU A 247 6.49 9.90 34.29
N SER A 248 5.74 10.18 35.37
CA SER A 248 6.01 9.66 36.72
C SER A 248 5.54 8.20 36.90
N THR A 249 4.57 7.75 36.09
CA THR A 249 4.00 6.42 36.19
C THR A 249 4.93 5.39 35.54
N PRO A 250 5.34 4.33 36.24
CA PRO A 250 6.14 3.23 35.67
C PRO A 250 5.41 2.55 34.51
N PHE A 251 6.14 2.12 33.49
CA PHE A 251 5.57 1.53 32.27
C PHE A 251 4.68 0.32 32.57
N SER A 252 5.07 -0.55 33.51
CA SER A 252 4.24 -1.70 33.93
C SER A 252 2.87 -1.33 34.50
N LYS A 253 2.76 -0.17 35.16
CA LYS A 253 1.47 0.35 35.61
C LYS A 253 0.64 0.95 34.47
N ILE A 254 1.30 1.53 33.47
CA ILE A 254 0.62 2.03 32.26
C ILE A 254 -0.02 0.84 31.51
N GLU A 255 0.72 -0.26 31.35
CA GLU A 255 0.19 -1.48 30.75
C GLU A 255 -1.07 -2.02 31.46
N GLN A 256 -1.14 -1.87 32.76
CA GLN A 256 -2.26 -2.36 33.58
C GLN A 256 -3.46 -1.42 33.63
N HIS A 257 -3.24 -0.12 33.71
CA HIS A 257 -4.28 0.86 34.02
C HIS A 257 -4.70 1.75 32.86
N THR A 258 -3.82 1.95 31.88
CA THR A 258 -4.05 2.76 30.68
C THR A 258 -3.54 2.04 29.42
N PRO A 259 -3.99 0.78 29.16
CA PRO A 259 -3.50 -0.03 28.05
C PRO A 259 -3.75 0.61 26.69
N GLU A 260 -4.72 1.50 26.57
CA GLU A 260 -5.03 2.25 25.33
C GLU A 260 -3.88 3.17 24.87
N LEU A 261 -2.93 3.48 25.77
CA LEU A 261 -1.71 4.23 25.44
C LEU A 261 -0.60 3.34 24.89
N VAL A 262 -0.67 2.01 25.12
CA VAL A 262 0.42 1.09 24.81
C VAL A 262 0.28 0.53 23.41
N ALA A 263 1.23 0.85 22.53
CA ALA A 263 1.32 0.29 21.19
C ALA A 263 2.07 -1.05 21.18
N VAL A 264 3.20 -1.11 21.91
CA VAL A 264 4.00 -2.33 22.08
C VAL A 264 4.24 -2.52 23.57
N ASN A 265 3.99 -3.72 24.07
CA ASN A 265 4.18 -4.07 25.48
C ASN A 265 5.68 -4.26 25.86
N SER A 266 5.95 -4.48 27.13
CA SER A 266 7.31 -4.71 27.65
C SER A 266 7.97 -5.96 27.04
N LEU A 267 7.19 -6.91 26.50
CA LEU A 267 7.69 -8.13 25.85
C LEU A 267 7.90 -7.96 24.33
N GLY A 268 7.72 -6.76 23.78
CA GLY A 268 7.85 -6.49 22.35
C GLY A 268 6.66 -6.96 21.50
N GLN A 269 5.50 -7.21 22.12
CA GLN A 269 4.31 -7.63 21.41
C GLN A 269 3.40 -6.43 21.13
N LEU A 270 2.85 -6.36 19.92
CA LEU A 270 1.80 -5.40 19.56
C LEU A 270 0.54 -5.67 20.39
N THR A 271 0.00 -4.64 21.03
CA THR A 271 -1.18 -4.78 21.91
C THR A 271 -2.50 -4.81 21.14
N GLY A 272 -2.52 -4.34 19.89
CA GLY A 272 -3.73 -4.13 19.13
C GLY A 272 -4.60 -2.95 19.58
N GLN A 273 -4.22 -2.25 20.66
CA GLN A 273 -4.93 -1.05 21.15
C GLN A 273 -4.67 0.18 20.30
N VAL A 274 -3.51 0.22 19.65
CA VAL A 274 -3.09 1.31 18.75
C VAL A 274 -2.89 0.73 17.36
N VAL A 275 -3.40 1.39 16.33
CA VAL A 275 -3.20 0.97 14.94
C VAL A 275 -1.72 1.00 14.59
N ASP A 276 -1.20 -0.14 14.21
CA ASP A 276 0.11 -0.30 13.58
C ASP A 276 -0.10 -0.52 12.08
N PHE A 277 0.51 0.34 11.23
CA PHE A 277 0.28 0.32 9.79
C PHE A 277 0.80 -0.95 9.14
N PHE A 278 1.96 -1.46 9.56
CA PHE A 278 2.53 -2.69 9.02
C PHE A 278 1.68 -3.92 9.35
N GLN A 279 1.20 -3.99 10.60
CA GLN A 279 0.33 -5.08 11.02
C GLN A 279 -1.01 -5.02 10.27
N TRP A 280 -1.59 -3.82 10.16
CA TRP A 280 -2.89 -3.66 9.51
C TRP A 280 -2.82 -3.96 8.01
N GLU A 281 -1.80 -3.43 7.29
CA GLU A 281 -1.57 -3.77 5.88
C GLU A 281 -1.40 -5.28 5.70
N ARG A 282 -0.66 -5.93 6.59
CA ARG A 282 -0.45 -7.38 6.55
C ARG A 282 -1.74 -8.17 6.74
N VAL A 283 -2.61 -7.74 7.66
CA VAL A 283 -3.94 -8.34 7.84
C VAL A 283 -4.77 -8.20 6.57
N GLU A 284 -4.79 -7.00 5.96
CA GLU A 284 -5.52 -6.76 4.71
C GLU A 284 -4.95 -7.58 3.54
N MET A 285 -3.63 -7.73 3.45
CA MET A 285 -2.99 -8.58 2.44
C MET A 285 -3.36 -10.05 2.65
N CYS A 286 -3.33 -10.56 3.89
CA CYS A 286 -3.71 -11.93 4.22
C CYS A 286 -5.18 -12.21 3.86
N GLU A 287 -6.09 -11.30 4.17
CA GLU A 287 -7.51 -11.44 3.82
C GLU A 287 -7.73 -11.44 2.30
N MET A 288 -7.03 -10.56 1.58
CA MET A 288 -7.13 -10.46 0.13
C MET A 288 -6.56 -11.69 -0.58
N SER A 289 -5.44 -12.23 -0.10
CA SER A 289 -4.73 -13.36 -0.72
C SER A 289 -5.13 -14.73 -0.16
N ARG A 290 -6.10 -14.79 0.76
CA ARG A 290 -6.59 -16.03 1.36
C ARG A 290 -6.82 -17.11 0.30
N ALA A 291 -6.41 -18.34 0.60
CA ALA A 291 -6.59 -19.46 -0.31
C ALA A 291 -8.06 -19.61 -0.74
N SER A 292 -8.31 -19.70 -2.02
CA SER A 292 -9.63 -19.89 -2.59
C SER A 292 -9.59 -20.82 -3.80
N GLU A 293 -10.68 -21.55 -4.02
CA GLU A 293 -10.82 -22.49 -5.12
C GLU A 293 -10.93 -21.75 -6.45
N ILE A 294 -9.98 -22.01 -7.35
CA ILE A 294 -9.94 -21.43 -8.69
C ILE A 294 -10.59 -22.33 -9.73
N SER A 295 -10.49 -23.64 -9.55
CA SER A 295 -11.14 -24.69 -10.34
C SER A 295 -11.43 -25.85 -9.40
N THR A 296 -12.25 -26.83 -9.83
CA THR A 296 -12.62 -28.00 -9.01
C THR A 296 -11.39 -28.63 -8.37
N ASN A 297 -11.37 -28.67 -7.04
CA ASN A 297 -10.27 -29.20 -6.21
C ASN A 297 -8.89 -28.55 -6.42
N VAL A 298 -8.80 -27.42 -7.11
CA VAL A 298 -7.55 -26.66 -7.29
C VAL A 298 -7.70 -25.26 -6.68
N TRP A 299 -6.79 -24.92 -5.80
CA TRP A 299 -6.80 -23.71 -5.00
C TRP A 299 -5.58 -22.85 -5.29
N GLN A 300 -5.70 -21.54 -5.08
CA GLN A 300 -4.57 -20.60 -5.07
C GLN A 300 -4.55 -19.84 -3.76
N GLY A 301 -3.37 -19.65 -3.19
CA GLY A 301 -3.23 -18.92 -1.94
C GLY A 301 -1.79 -18.71 -1.50
N PRO A 302 -1.59 -18.11 -0.31
CA PRO A 302 -0.27 -17.93 0.27
C PRO A 302 0.32 -19.28 0.74
N THR A 303 1.64 -19.33 0.87
CA THR A 303 2.33 -20.48 1.45
C THR A 303 1.75 -20.79 2.84
N PRO A 304 1.32 -22.03 3.08
CA PRO A 304 0.78 -22.42 4.39
C PRO A 304 1.85 -22.27 5.48
N ASP A 305 1.66 -21.32 6.38
CA ASP A 305 2.58 -21.12 7.51
C ASP A 305 2.13 -21.95 8.71
N HIS A 306 2.90 -22.96 9.05
CA HIS A 306 2.66 -23.80 10.22
C HIS A 306 2.88 -23.04 11.54
N LEU A 307 3.55 -21.89 11.52
CA LEU A 307 3.88 -21.08 12.70
C LEU A 307 2.81 -20.00 13.00
N LEU A 308 1.98 -19.62 12.04
CA LEU A 308 0.92 -18.60 12.24
C LEU A 308 -0.39 -19.17 12.82
N ARG A 309 -0.39 -20.38 13.32
CA ARG A 309 -1.57 -20.99 13.99
C ARG A 309 -2.02 -20.29 15.28
N MET A 310 -1.31 -19.26 15.73
CA MET A 310 -1.59 -18.54 16.99
C MET A 310 -2.15 -17.13 16.83
N GLY A 311 -2.41 -16.65 15.61
CA GLY A 311 -3.01 -15.33 15.36
C GLY A 311 -4.16 -15.45 14.37
N SER A 312 -5.34 -15.00 14.76
CA SER A 312 -6.57 -14.89 13.99
C SER A 312 -6.35 -14.54 12.50
N GLY A 313 -6.40 -15.51 11.59
CA GLY A 313 -6.32 -15.28 10.15
C GLY A 313 -5.64 -16.37 9.32
N GLY A 314 -5.18 -17.44 9.92
CA GLY A 314 -4.72 -18.62 9.16
C GLY A 314 -5.89 -19.28 8.40
N PRO A 315 -5.61 -20.16 7.40
CA PRO A 315 -6.66 -20.94 6.76
C PRO A 315 -7.55 -21.56 7.82
N ALA A 316 -8.86 -21.55 7.58
CA ALA A 316 -9.83 -22.10 8.51
C ALA A 316 -9.32 -23.45 9.00
N ALA A 317 -9.27 -23.66 10.32
CA ALA A 317 -8.75 -24.88 10.93
C ALA A 317 -9.43 -26.09 10.26
N GLY A 318 -8.67 -26.84 9.43
CA GLY A 318 -9.17 -28.05 8.79
C GLY A 318 -9.00 -28.19 7.28
N GLU A 319 -8.48 -27.20 6.54
CA GLU A 319 -8.22 -27.40 5.12
C GLU A 319 -6.87 -28.11 4.93
N PHE A 320 -6.94 -29.41 4.65
CA PHE A 320 -5.80 -30.22 4.24
C PHE A 320 -5.72 -30.27 2.73
N TYR A 321 -4.55 -30.02 2.18
CA TYR A 321 -4.24 -30.22 0.77
C TYR A 321 -3.41 -31.49 0.59
N ASP A 322 -3.74 -32.28 -0.40
CA ASP A 322 -3.00 -33.49 -0.74
C ASP A 322 -1.69 -33.14 -1.48
N LEU A 323 -1.72 -32.07 -2.30
CA LEU A 323 -0.58 -31.56 -3.05
C LEU A 323 -0.40 -30.06 -2.83
N LEU A 324 0.83 -29.66 -2.50
CA LEU A 324 1.28 -28.28 -2.39
C LEU A 324 2.24 -27.98 -3.55
N ILE A 325 1.88 -27.06 -4.44
CA ILE A 325 2.73 -26.61 -5.56
C ILE A 325 3.26 -25.23 -5.24
N GLU A 326 4.55 -25.16 -4.96
CA GLU A 326 5.24 -23.91 -4.65
C GLU A 326 5.82 -23.29 -5.93
N ALA A 327 5.38 -22.07 -6.26
CA ALA A 327 5.99 -21.30 -7.32
C ALA A 327 7.30 -20.68 -6.82
N SER A 328 8.43 -21.00 -7.48
CA SER A 328 9.78 -20.59 -7.05
C SER A 328 10.65 -20.23 -8.26
N ASP A 329 11.44 -19.16 -8.13
CA ASP A 329 12.40 -18.72 -9.15
C ASP A 329 13.54 -19.72 -9.39
N LEU A 330 13.77 -20.61 -8.43
CA LEU A 330 14.83 -21.62 -8.48
C LEU A 330 14.33 -22.96 -9.06
N ALA A 331 13.03 -23.13 -9.21
CA ALA A 331 12.45 -24.35 -9.71
C ALA A 331 12.67 -24.51 -11.23
N SER A 332 12.86 -25.75 -11.66
CA SER A 332 12.80 -26.13 -13.07
C SER A 332 11.49 -26.81 -13.40
N MET A 333 11.12 -26.85 -14.69
CA MET A 333 9.91 -27.53 -15.15
C MET A 333 9.95 -29.02 -14.77
N PRO A 334 8.93 -29.55 -14.05
CA PRO A 334 8.92 -30.93 -13.62
C PRO A 334 8.72 -31.88 -14.79
N GLY A 335 9.62 -32.85 -14.96
CA GLY A 335 9.51 -33.85 -16.04
C GLY A 335 8.56 -35.00 -15.68
N PRO A 336 8.10 -35.76 -16.66
CA PRO A 336 7.10 -36.84 -16.52
C PRO A 336 7.48 -37.91 -15.47
N ARG A 337 8.76 -38.32 -15.44
CA ARG A 337 9.26 -39.34 -14.46
C ARG A 337 9.15 -38.83 -13.02
N TYR A 338 9.43 -37.57 -12.81
CA TYR A 338 9.32 -36.95 -11.48
C TYR A 338 7.87 -36.89 -11.03
N LEU A 339 6.95 -36.43 -11.90
CA LEU A 339 5.51 -36.39 -11.62
C LEU A 339 4.95 -37.79 -11.30
N ALA A 340 5.36 -38.82 -12.05
CA ALA A 340 4.97 -40.21 -11.78
C ALA A 340 5.43 -40.69 -10.40
N SER A 341 6.63 -40.32 -9.98
CA SER A 341 7.12 -40.65 -8.62
C SER A 341 6.34 -39.99 -7.49
N LEU A 342 5.76 -38.81 -7.75
CA LEU A 342 4.92 -38.10 -6.77
C LEU A 342 3.56 -38.77 -6.56
N ASN A 343 3.02 -39.52 -7.52
CA ASN A 343 1.77 -40.26 -7.34
C ASN A 343 1.82 -41.23 -6.16
N GLU A 344 2.95 -41.96 -5.99
CA GLU A 344 3.14 -42.86 -4.86
C GLU A 344 3.27 -42.11 -3.52
N GLN A 345 3.81 -40.90 -3.56
CA GLN A 345 3.99 -40.08 -2.34
C GLN A 345 2.64 -39.48 -1.90
N ILE A 346 1.81 -39.02 -2.84
CA ILE A 346 0.48 -38.47 -2.57
C ILE A 346 -0.42 -39.49 -1.90
N GLU A 347 -0.30 -40.78 -2.24
CA GLU A 347 -1.04 -41.85 -1.55
C GLU A 347 -0.62 -42.05 -0.09
N LYS A 348 0.61 -41.68 0.24
CA LYS A 348 1.18 -41.81 1.59
C LYS A 348 0.91 -40.60 2.47
N GLY A 349 0.60 -39.44 1.89
CA GLY A 349 0.33 -38.19 2.62
C GLY A 349 0.56 -36.92 1.79
N PRO A 350 0.44 -35.75 2.43
CA PRO A 350 0.63 -34.46 1.76
C PRO A 350 2.01 -34.37 1.09
N THR A 351 2.01 -34.04 -0.20
CA THR A 351 3.21 -34.02 -1.04
C THR A 351 3.50 -32.59 -1.51
N ARG A 352 4.78 -32.28 -1.82
CA ARG A 352 5.22 -30.97 -2.32
C ARG A 352 5.81 -31.12 -3.72
N LEU A 353 5.51 -30.13 -4.56
CA LEU A 353 6.08 -29.94 -5.90
C LEU A 353 6.56 -28.50 -6.00
N GLU A 354 7.75 -28.26 -6.52
CA GLU A 354 8.21 -26.94 -6.94
C GLU A 354 7.94 -26.75 -8.44
N PHE A 355 7.49 -25.54 -8.80
CA PHE A 355 7.17 -25.16 -10.18
C PHE A 355 7.78 -23.77 -10.47
N PRO A 356 8.25 -23.48 -11.70
CA PRO A 356 8.81 -22.19 -12.05
C PRO A 356 7.84 -21.03 -11.77
N ALA A 357 8.36 -19.97 -11.15
CA ALA A 357 7.61 -18.76 -10.82
C ALA A 357 7.20 -17.98 -12.09
N SER A 358 6.19 -17.13 -11.96
CA SER A 358 5.84 -16.12 -12.96
C SER A 358 7.07 -15.27 -13.32
N GLY A 359 7.28 -15.03 -14.61
CA GLY A 359 8.42 -14.28 -15.13
C GLY A 359 9.71 -15.07 -15.30
N SER A 360 9.83 -16.29 -14.78
CA SER A 360 11.06 -17.09 -14.87
C SER A 360 11.09 -18.06 -16.08
N ILE A 361 9.95 -18.32 -16.72
CA ILE A 361 9.91 -19.15 -17.91
C ILE A 361 10.22 -18.31 -19.16
N LEU A 362 11.25 -18.71 -19.89
CA LEU A 362 11.62 -18.08 -21.15
C LEU A 362 10.80 -18.62 -22.32
N LEU A 363 10.66 -17.81 -23.38
CA LEU A 363 10.02 -18.28 -24.62
C LEU A 363 10.78 -19.50 -25.18
N PRO A 364 10.06 -20.53 -25.68
CA PRO A 364 10.67 -21.73 -26.21
C PRO A 364 11.64 -21.40 -27.37
N SER A 365 12.92 -21.61 -27.17
CA SER A 365 13.93 -21.49 -28.24
C SER A 365 14.10 -22.81 -28.96
N GLY A 366 13.15 -23.15 -29.83
CA GLY A 366 13.31 -24.22 -30.84
C GLY A 366 13.10 -25.68 -30.40
N GLU A 367 13.25 -26.03 -29.13
CA GLU A 367 12.92 -27.35 -28.59
C GLU A 367 11.63 -27.26 -27.74
N ASN A 368 10.61 -28.07 -28.14
CA ASN A 368 9.29 -28.06 -27.51
C ASN A 368 9.24 -28.73 -26.11
N ARG A 369 10.38 -29.18 -25.56
CA ARG A 369 10.42 -30.00 -24.33
C ARG A 369 9.79 -29.31 -23.13
N GLU A 370 10.12 -28.06 -22.89
CA GLU A 370 9.54 -27.30 -21.74
C GLU A 370 8.02 -27.13 -21.90
N LEU A 371 7.55 -26.99 -23.13
CA LEU A 371 6.12 -26.95 -23.43
C LEU A 371 5.45 -28.29 -23.20
N ASP A 372 6.08 -29.38 -23.60
CA ASP A 372 5.58 -30.75 -23.37
C ASP A 372 5.52 -31.05 -21.87
N ASP A 373 6.55 -30.67 -21.12
CA ASP A 373 6.61 -30.80 -19.65
C ASP A 373 5.53 -29.94 -18.97
N LEU A 374 5.27 -28.71 -19.46
CA LEU A 374 4.17 -27.87 -18.96
C LEU A 374 2.81 -28.54 -19.18
N VAL A 375 2.51 -28.94 -20.40
CA VAL A 375 1.24 -29.59 -20.73
C VAL A 375 1.05 -30.88 -19.91
N THR A 376 2.12 -31.65 -19.77
CA THR A 376 2.12 -32.88 -18.95
C THR A 376 1.82 -32.56 -17.48
N THR A 377 2.41 -31.46 -16.93
CA THR A 377 2.15 -31.03 -15.56
C THR A 377 0.70 -30.58 -15.39
N LEU A 378 0.16 -29.77 -16.31
CA LEU A 378 -1.22 -29.31 -16.25
C LEU A 378 -2.22 -30.47 -16.35
N ARG A 379 -1.95 -31.45 -17.24
CA ARG A 379 -2.73 -32.67 -17.38
C ARG A 379 -2.70 -33.50 -16.10
N TRP A 380 -1.52 -33.67 -15.49
CA TRP A 380 -1.35 -34.39 -14.25
C TRP A 380 -2.12 -33.74 -13.09
N ILE A 381 -2.04 -32.41 -12.92
CA ILE A 381 -2.82 -31.67 -11.92
C ILE A 381 -4.32 -31.86 -12.16
N TYR A 382 -4.75 -31.78 -13.42
CA TYR A 382 -6.17 -31.91 -13.78
C TYR A 382 -6.73 -33.28 -13.37
N TYR A 383 -6.06 -34.36 -13.68
CA TYR A 383 -6.54 -35.71 -13.35
C TYR A 383 -6.41 -36.06 -11.87
N LEU A 384 -5.45 -35.47 -11.14
CA LEU A 384 -5.45 -35.54 -9.67
C LEU A 384 -6.69 -34.89 -9.06
N ALA A 385 -7.08 -33.75 -9.60
CA ALA A 385 -8.23 -32.99 -9.13
C ALA A 385 -9.58 -33.59 -9.60
N ASN A 386 -9.61 -34.22 -10.79
CA ASN A 386 -10.82 -34.71 -11.47
C ASN A 386 -10.65 -36.15 -11.98
N PRO A 387 -10.50 -37.15 -11.11
CA PRO A 387 -10.23 -38.55 -11.50
C PRO A 387 -11.39 -39.24 -12.23
N GLU A 388 -12.62 -38.74 -12.13
CA GLU A 388 -13.81 -39.31 -12.73
C GLU A 388 -14.07 -38.86 -14.20
N ASP A 389 -13.21 -37.97 -14.73
CA ASP A 389 -13.35 -37.49 -16.11
C ASP A 389 -13.11 -38.65 -17.10
N PRO A 390 -14.06 -38.93 -18.05
CA PRO A 390 -13.94 -40.01 -19.02
C PRO A 390 -12.71 -39.95 -19.93
N GLY A 391 -12.09 -38.75 -20.08
CA GLY A 391 -10.83 -38.56 -20.79
C GLY A 391 -9.62 -39.19 -20.09
N SER A 392 -9.69 -39.42 -18.78
CA SER A 392 -8.58 -39.95 -17.98
C SER A 392 -8.16 -41.38 -18.38
N SER A 393 -9.04 -42.14 -19.02
CA SER A 393 -8.81 -43.54 -19.38
C SER A 393 -8.25 -43.78 -20.79
N ARG A 394 -8.18 -42.76 -21.66
CA ARG A 394 -7.90 -42.91 -23.09
C ARG A 394 -6.54 -42.42 -23.57
N ASP A 395 -5.86 -41.53 -22.83
CA ASP A 395 -4.64 -40.88 -23.35
C ASP A 395 -3.33 -41.47 -22.82
N LEU A 396 -3.35 -42.74 -22.39
CA LEU A 396 -2.20 -43.38 -21.73
C LEU A 396 -1.24 -44.12 -22.66
N ASP A 397 -1.56 -44.22 -23.95
CA ASP A 397 -0.89 -45.18 -24.87
C ASP A 397 0.13 -44.54 -25.83
N VAL A 398 0.58 -43.30 -25.62
CA VAL A 398 1.50 -42.68 -26.60
C VAL A 398 2.97 -43.00 -26.31
N ASP A 399 3.38 -43.28 -25.04
CA ASP A 399 4.72 -43.74 -24.71
C ASP A 399 4.66 -44.81 -23.59
N GLY A 400 4.60 -46.03 -23.97
CA GLY A 400 4.30 -47.25 -23.19
C GLY A 400 5.05 -47.56 -21.90
N ASP A 401 5.72 -46.57 -21.25
CA ASP A 401 6.58 -46.82 -20.10
C ASP A 401 6.29 -45.99 -18.84
N ILE A 402 5.40 -44.98 -18.87
CA ILE A 402 5.15 -44.10 -17.69
C ILE A 402 3.67 -43.96 -17.42
N GLN A 403 3.22 -44.56 -16.28
CA GLN A 403 1.84 -44.43 -15.83
C GLN A 403 1.63 -43.09 -15.15
N MET A 404 1.05 -42.10 -15.85
CA MET A 404 0.78 -40.75 -15.37
C MET A 404 -0.56 -40.63 -14.62
N VAL A 405 -1.37 -41.69 -14.60
CA VAL A 405 -2.69 -41.72 -13.97
C VAL A 405 -2.55 -41.87 -12.46
N PRO A 406 -3.33 -41.10 -11.66
CA PRO A 406 -3.42 -41.33 -10.21
C PRO A 406 -3.79 -42.79 -9.92
N LEU A 407 -3.14 -43.37 -8.92
CA LEU A 407 -3.39 -44.75 -8.46
C LEU A 407 -4.79 -44.92 -7.80
N SER A 408 -5.43 -43.81 -7.44
CA SER A 408 -6.71 -43.76 -6.73
C SER A 408 -7.72 -42.88 -7.45
N ASN A 409 -8.98 -43.37 -7.52
CA ASN A 409 -10.11 -42.56 -8.04
C ASN A 409 -10.60 -41.47 -7.04
N LYS A 410 -9.86 -41.16 -5.98
CA LYS A 410 -10.22 -40.12 -5.03
C LYS A 410 -9.75 -38.77 -5.52
N PRO A 411 -10.64 -37.75 -5.65
CA PRO A 411 -10.21 -36.40 -5.99
C PRO A 411 -9.23 -35.85 -4.94
N ARG A 412 -8.12 -35.22 -5.42
CA ARG A 412 -7.08 -34.65 -4.60
C ARG A 412 -7.22 -33.14 -4.55
N LYS A 413 -7.08 -32.55 -3.36
CA LYS A 413 -7.03 -31.12 -3.20
C LYS A 413 -5.62 -30.59 -3.45
N VAL A 414 -5.50 -29.68 -4.41
CA VAL A 414 -4.23 -29.09 -4.86
C VAL A 414 -4.20 -27.62 -4.46
N LEU A 415 -3.14 -27.16 -3.80
CA LEU A 415 -2.87 -25.75 -3.55
C LEU A 415 -1.67 -25.29 -4.36
N VAL A 416 -1.88 -24.34 -5.27
CA VAL A 416 -0.81 -23.57 -5.91
C VAL A 416 -0.52 -22.35 -5.06
N HIS A 417 0.72 -22.20 -4.60
CA HIS A 417 1.05 -21.16 -3.62
C HIS A 417 2.39 -20.48 -3.88
N CYS A 418 2.51 -19.27 -3.34
CA CYS A 418 3.75 -18.50 -3.21
C CYS A 418 3.64 -17.63 -1.95
N PRO A 419 4.69 -16.92 -1.51
CA PRO A 419 4.67 -16.17 -0.25
C PRO A 419 3.49 -15.22 -0.07
N ASP A 420 3.09 -14.50 -1.12
CA ASP A 420 1.97 -13.56 -1.10
C ASP A 420 0.65 -14.12 -1.68
N GLY A 421 0.67 -15.33 -2.18
CA GLY A 421 -0.51 -16.03 -2.71
C GLY A 421 -0.96 -15.62 -4.11
N TYR A 422 -0.18 -14.81 -4.85
CA TYR A 422 -0.58 -14.38 -6.20
C TYR A 422 0.57 -14.04 -7.16
N THR A 423 1.69 -13.44 -6.71
CA THR A 423 2.72 -12.91 -7.62
C THR A 423 3.41 -14.02 -8.41
N GLU A 424 4.04 -14.96 -7.72
CA GLU A 424 4.84 -16.01 -8.35
C GLU A 424 3.99 -17.18 -8.88
N SER A 425 2.80 -17.38 -8.31
CA SER A 425 1.88 -18.49 -8.68
C SER A 425 0.97 -18.16 -9.88
N SER A 426 0.92 -16.91 -10.35
CA SER A 426 -0.05 -16.46 -11.35
C SER A 426 0.08 -17.15 -12.70
N LEU A 427 1.30 -17.39 -13.20
CA LEU A 427 1.52 -18.04 -14.49
C LEU A 427 0.91 -19.45 -14.53
N LEU A 428 1.23 -20.28 -13.53
CA LEU A 428 0.71 -21.65 -13.45
C LEU A 428 -0.82 -21.66 -13.33
N VAL A 429 -1.38 -20.76 -12.52
CA VAL A 429 -2.83 -20.66 -12.30
C VAL A 429 -3.57 -20.28 -13.58
N ILE A 430 -3.03 -19.29 -14.34
CA ILE A 430 -3.64 -18.90 -15.63
C ILE A 430 -3.53 -20.03 -16.65
N ALA A 431 -2.35 -20.65 -16.80
CA ALA A 431 -2.13 -21.77 -17.68
C ALA A 431 -3.05 -22.96 -17.34
N TYR A 432 -3.23 -23.24 -16.05
CA TYR A 432 -4.14 -24.29 -15.60
C TYR A 432 -5.61 -23.96 -15.94
N ALA A 433 -6.05 -22.73 -15.73
CA ALA A 433 -7.41 -22.32 -16.09
C ALA A 433 -7.64 -22.44 -17.61
N MET A 434 -6.66 -22.04 -18.44
CA MET A 434 -6.71 -22.23 -19.89
C MET A 434 -6.88 -23.70 -20.27
N PHE A 435 -6.08 -24.57 -19.67
CA PHE A 435 -6.09 -26.02 -19.95
C PHE A 435 -7.38 -26.67 -19.43
N ALA A 436 -7.73 -26.45 -18.15
CA ALA A 436 -8.85 -27.11 -17.51
C ALA A 436 -10.22 -26.73 -18.12
N GLU A 437 -10.38 -25.46 -18.51
CA GLU A 437 -11.64 -24.91 -19.00
C GLU A 437 -11.67 -24.76 -20.55
N GLY A 438 -10.56 -24.98 -21.24
CA GLY A 438 -10.48 -24.87 -22.71
C GLY A 438 -10.67 -23.42 -23.20
N ILE A 439 -10.22 -22.43 -22.44
CA ILE A 439 -10.41 -21.00 -22.71
C ILE A 439 -9.10 -20.28 -23.02
N PRO A 440 -9.12 -19.22 -23.85
CA PRO A 440 -7.91 -18.46 -24.17
C PRO A 440 -7.39 -17.69 -22.96
N ALA A 441 -6.10 -17.28 -23.01
CA ALA A 441 -5.41 -16.63 -21.90
C ALA A 441 -6.14 -15.39 -21.37
N HIS A 442 -6.64 -14.53 -22.23
CA HIS A 442 -7.36 -13.32 -21.83
C HIS A 442 -8.68 -13.63 -21.09
N GLU A 443 -9.35 -14.71 -21.44
CA GLU A 443 -10.58 -15.16 -20.78
C GLU A 443 -10.29 -15.81 -19.43
N ALA A 444 -9.26 -16.69 -19.38
CA ALA A 444 -8.79 -17.28 -18.13
C ALA A 444 -8.42 -16.20 -17.10
N TRP A 445 -7.73 -15.17 -17.55
CA TRP A 445 -7.34 -14.03 -16.73
C TRP A 445 -8.56 -13.26 -16.18
N LEU A 446 -9.50 -12.92 -17.06
CA LEU A 446 -10.73 -12.25 -16.66
C LEU A 446 -11.56 -13.07 -15.67
N ARG A 447 -11.71 -14.37 -15.89
CA ARG A 447 -12.42 -15.26 -14.97
C ARG A 447 -11.77 -15.33 -13.59
N LEU A 448 -10.46 -15.50 -13.53
CA LEU A 448 -9.73 -15.49 -12.26
C LEU A 448 -9.90 -14.16 -11.53
N HIS A 449 -9.83 -13.04 -12.25
CA HIS A 449 -9.95 -11.72 -11.65
C HIS A 449 -11.39 -11.37 -11.24
N SER A 450 -12.37 -11.59 -12.12
CA SER A 450 -13.75 -11.16 -11.92
C SER A 450 -14.59 -12.18 -11.15
N ASP A 451 -14.58 -13.45 -11.60
CA ASP A 451 -15.47 -14.49 -11.07
C ASP A 451 -14.89 -15.11 -9.81
N LYS A 452 -13.62 -15.48 -9.83
CA LYS A 452 -12.93 -16.08 -8.68
C LYS A 452 -12.42 -15.03 -7.69
N LYS A 453 -12.53 -13.74 -8.05
CA LYS A 453 -12.14 -12.59 -7.21
C LYS A 453 -10.69 -12.65 -6.75
N ARG A 454 -9.82 -13.32 -7.51
CA ARG A 454 -8.40 -13.39 -7.24
C ARG A 454 -7.70 -12.13 -7.71
N ASN A 455 -6.78 -11.66 -6.91
CA ASN A 455 -5.76 -10.74 -7.37
C ASN A 455 -4.57 -11.58 -7.83
N PHE A 456 -3.99 -11.23 -8.96
CA PHE A 456 -2.79 -11.85 -9.49
C PHE A 456 -1.99 -10.83 -10.28
N PHE A 457 -0.74 -11.13 -10.44
CA PHE A 457 0.20 -10.31 -11.20
C PHE A 457 0.87 -11.18 -12.25
N ALA A 458 0.76 -10.82 -13.52
CA ALA A 458 1.50 -11.46 -14.58
C ALA A 458 2.50 -10.49 -15.19
N TYR A 459 3.70 -10.98 -15.47
CA TYR A 459 4.72 -10.20 -16.14
C TYR A 459 4.41 -10.11 -17.65
N PRO A 460 4.91 -9.09 -18.39
CA PRO A 460 4.79 -9.03 -19.83
C PRO A 460 5.35 -10.27 -20.55
N SER A 461 6.39 -10.90 -19.98
CA SER A 461 6.92 -12.18 -20.44
C SER A 461 5.88 -13.31 -20.36
N ASP A 462 5.11 -13.36 -19.26
CA ASP A 462 4.06 -14.38 -19.08
C ASP A 462 2.93 -14.22 -20.08
N VAL A 463 2.51 -12.97 -20.36
CA VAL A 463 1.49 -12.67 -21.39
C VAL A 463 1.97 -13.19 -22.76
N THR A 464 3.23 -12.90 -23.12
CA THR A 464 3.83 -13.34 -24.37
C THR A 464 3.94 -14.87 -24.41
N PHE A 465 4.39 -15.48 -23.32
CA PHE A 465 4.50 -16.94 -23.22
C PHE A 465 3.14 -17.61 -23.35
N LEU A 466 2.15 -17.24 -22.56
CA LEU A 466 0.80 -17.82 -22.59
C LEU A 466 0.14 -17.67 -23.96
N SER A 467 0.30 -16.53 -24.63
CA SER A 467 -0.19 -16.32 -25.99
C SER A 467 0.50 -17.27 -27.00
N SER A 468 1.79 -17.53 -26.84
CA SER A 468 2.55 -18.42 -27.75
C SER A 468 2.16 -19.89 -27.60
N VAL A 469 1.86 -20.34 -26.38
CA VAL A 469 1.52 -21.74 -26.06
C VAL A 469 0.01 -22.02 -26.10
N GLN A 470 -0.83 -21.00 -26.24
CA GLN A 470 -2.29 -21.06 -26.17
C GLN A 470 -2.88 -22.13 -27.09
N THR A 471 -2.47 -22.15 -28.34
CA THR A 471 -3.02 -23.12 -29.34
C THR A 471 -2.83 -24.55 -28.85
N ARG A 472 -1.65 -24.87 -28.32
CA ARG A 472 -1.33 -26.22 -27.84
C ARG A 472 -2.14 -26.54 -26.56
N LEU A 473 -2.21 -25.63 -25.60
CA LEU A 473 -2.98 -25.83 -24.37
C LEU A 473 -4.47 -26.09 -24.68
N LEU A 474 -5.05 -25.32 -25.59
CA LEU A 474 -6.45 -25.50 -25.97
C LEU A 474 -6.72 -26.81 -26.74
N GLN A 475 -5.79 -27.23 -27.59
CA GLN A 475 -5.92 -28.50 -28.33
C GLN A 475 -5.89 -29.72 -27.42
N GLU A 476 -5.10 -29.65 -26.36
CA GLU A 476 -4.91 -30.76 -25.41
C GLU A 476 -5.81 -30.64 -24.15
N SER A 477 -6.68 -29.62 -24.11
CA SER A 477 -7.63 -29.42 -23.02
C SER A 477 -8.69 -30.53 -22.97
N PRO A 478 -8.97 -31.11 -21.79
CA PRO A 478 -10.06 -32.09 -21.64
C PRO A 478 -11.43 -31.51 -21.95
N ALA A 479 -11.64 -30.20 -21.81
CA ALA A 479 -12.90 -29.52 -22.10
C ALA A 479 -13.21 -29.48 -23.61
N THR A 480 -12.20 -29.58 -24.50
CA THR A 480 -12.38 -29.47 -25.94
C THR A 480 -12.88 -30.77 -26.61
N HIS A 481 -12.90 -31.88 -25.87
CA HIS A 481 -13.51 -33.13 -26.36
C HIS A 481 -15.02 -32.98 -26.63
N SER A 482 -15.67 -32.00 -26.02
CA SER A 482 -17.09 -31.69 -26.22
C SER A 482 -17.36 -30.63 -27.29
N HIS A 483 -16.41 -29.72 -27.53
CA HIS A 483 -16.58 -28.59 -28.46
C HIS A 483 -15.25 -28.31 -29.17
N ARG A 484 -15.26 -28.19 -30.52
CA ARG A 484 -14.06 -27.73 -31.24
C ARG A 484 -13.66 -26.34 -30.79
N PRO A 485 -12.39 -26.10 -30.39
CA PRO A 485 -11.95 -24.77 -30.04
C PRO A 485 -12.11 -23.85 -31.24
N THR A 486 -12.95 -22.87 -31.14
CA THR A 486 -12.96 -21.75 -32.08
C THR A 486 -11.75 -20.90 -31.73
N CYS A 487 -10.71 -20.99 -32.56
CA CYS A 487 -9.52 -20.14 -32.41
C CYS A 487 -9.92 -18.69 -32.73
N HIS A 488 -10.46 -18.00 -31.74
CA HIS A 488 -10.67 -16.58 -31.84
C HIS A 488 -9.34 -15.87 -31.61
N PRO A 489 -8.96 -14.93 -32.49
CA PRO A 489 -7.76 -14.14 -32.27
C PRO A 489 -7.91 -13.37 -30.94
N ASP A 490 -6.80 -13.25 -30.20
CA ASP A 490 -6.78 -12.46 -28.98
C ASP A 490 -7.36 -11.07 -29.21
N PRO A 491 -8.22 -10.57 -28.32
CA PRO A 491 -8.81 -9.26 -28.46
C PRO A 491 -7.70 -8.18 -28.47
N GLN A 492 -7.93 -7.12 -29.22
CA GLN A 492 -6.94 -6.06 -29.39
C GLN A 492 -6.45 -5.50 -28.07
N TRP A 493 -7.33 -5.39 -27.06
CA TRP A 493 -6.97 -4.87 -25.74
C TRP A 493 -5.94 -5.75 -25.01
N PHE A 494 -5.95 -7.06 -25.23
CA PHE A 494 -5.03 -7.99 -24.60
C PHE A 494 -3.62 -7.93 -25.22
N ARG A 495 -3.52 -7.68 -26.52
CA ARG A 495 -2.23 -7.52 -27.22
C ARG A 495 -1.39 -6.34 -26.70
N TRP A 496 -2.03 -5.35 -26.12
CA TRP A 496 -1.38 -4.17 -25.53
C TRP A 496 -1.33 -4.20 -23.99
N CYS A 497 -1.74 -5.32 -23.40
CA CYS A 497 -1.71 -5.51 -21.96
C CYS A 497 -0.27 -5.69 -21.48
N ASP A 498 0.13 -4.88 -20.52
CA ASP A 498 1.44 -4.96 -19.87
C ASP A 498 1.50 -6.01 -18.76
N GLY A 499 0.49 -6.86 -18.65
CA GLY A 499 0.36 -7.83 -17.56
C GLY A 499 -0.42 -7.32 -16.36
N SER A 500 -0.74 -6.02 -16.31
CA SER A 500 -1.49 -5.46 -15.21
C SER A 500 -2.94 -5.15 -15.56
N LEU A 501 -3.85 -5.48 -14.64
CA LEU A 501 -5.23 -5.01 -14.66
C LEU A 501 -5.41 -3.91 -13.61
N PRO A 502 -6.41 -3.03 -13.76
CA PRO A 502 -6.76 -2.09 -12.70
C PRO A 502 -7.09 -2.86 -11.42
N SER A 503 -6.56 -2.41 -10.29
CA SER A 503 -6.74 -3.10 -9.00
C SER A 503 -8.16 -2.91 -8.49
N ARG A 504 -8.85 -4.00 -8.18
CA ARG A 504 -10.17 -3.94 -7.56
C ARG A 504 -10.04 -3.58 -6.08
N ILE A 505 -10.44 -2.38 -5.72
CA ILE A 505 -10.40 -1.90 -4.33
C ILE A 505 -11.69 -2.27 -3.61
N LEU A 506 -12.84 -2.04 -4.24
CA LEU A 506 -14.17 -2.45 -3.78
C LEU A 506 -14.89 -3.17 -4.94
N PRO A 507 -15.96 -3.93 -4.69
CA PRO A 507 -16.67 -4.65 -5.76
C PRO A 507 -17.10 -3.75 -6.94
N TYR A 508 -17.33 -2.47 -6.69
CA TYR A 508 -17.80 -1.48 -7.65
C TYR A 508 -16.75 -0.40 -7.98
N MET A 509 -15.52 -0.50 -7.44
CA MET A 509 -14.49 0.53 -7.62
C MET A 509 -13.12 -0.09 -7.91
N TYR A 510 -12.50 0.35 -8.98
CA TYR A 510 -11.16 -0.04 -9.43
C TYR A 510 -10.21 1.16 -9.41
N LEU A 511 -8.96 0.93 -9.00
CA LEU A 511 -7.86 1.89 -9.04
C LEU A 511 -6.91 1.56 -10.18
N GLY A 512 -6.72 2.49 -11.11
CA GLY A 512 -5.87 2.29 -12.27
C GLY A 512 -4.96 3.47 -12.61
N ASN A 513 -4.20 3.27 -13.69
CA ASN A 513 -3.38 4.29 -14.31
C ASN A 513 -4.00 4.78 -15.64
N LEU A 514 -3.34 5.70 -16.31
CA LEU A 514 -3.81 6.25 -17.59
C LEU A 514 -3.82 5.20 -18.72
N ALA A 515 -2.90 4.23 -18.71
CA ALA A 515 -2.87 3.15 -19.70
C ALA A 515 -4.11 2.25 -19.55
N HIS A 516 -4.48 1.90 -18.32
CA HIS A 516 -5.74 1.18 -18.04
C HIS A 516 -6.95 1.96 -18.54
N ALA A 517 -7.00 3.26 -18.25
CA ALA A 517 -8.12 4.12 -18.66
C ALA A 517 -8.21 4.27 -20.19
N ASN A 518 -7.07 4.28 -20.89
CA ASN A 518 -7.02 4.36 -22.35
C ASN A 518 -7.24 3.01 -23.07
N ASN A 519 -7.69 1.99 -22.36
CA ASN A 519 -8.02 0.68 -22.91
C ASN A 519 -9.52 0.34 -22.73
N PRO A 520 -10.44 0.98 -23.49
CA PRO A 520 -11.88 0.79 -23.34
C PRO A 520 -12.34 -0.66 -23.56
N GLY A 521 -11.62 -1.42 -24.39
CA GLY A 521 -11.88 -2.84 -24.57
C GLY A 521 -11.69 -3.66 -23.29
N MET A 522 -10.60 -3.41 -22.57
CA MET A 522 -10.33 -4.03 -21.28
C MET A 522 -11.37 -3.61 -20.22
N LEU A 523 -11.71 -2.31 -20.16
CA LEU A 523 -12.72 -1.83 -19.23
C LEU A 523 -14.07 -2.51 -19.42
N ARG A 524 -14.51 -2.65 -20.67
CA ARG A 524 -15.75 -3.39 -21.02
C ARG A 524 -15.66 -4.85 -20.57
N ALA A 525 -14.54 -5.52 -20.84
CA ALA A 525 -14.33 -6.90 -20.42
C ALA A 525 -14.38 -7.08 -18.89
N LEU A 526 -13.93 -6.09 -18.13
CA LEU A 526 -14.00 -6.08 -16.66
C LEU A 526 -15.36 -5.60 -16.10
N GLY A 527 -16.32 -5.28 -16.96
CA GLY A 527 -17.62 -4.73 -16.54
C GLY A 527 -17.56 -3.31 -15.99
N ILE A 528 -16.45 -2.58 -16.24
CA ILE A 528 -16.27 -1.19 -15.83
C ILE A 528 -16.98 -0.29 -16.85
N LYS A 529 -18.03 0.40 -16.41
CA LYS A 529 -18.87 1.25 -17.27
C LYS A 529 -18.73 2.74 -16.94
N ARG A 530 -17.95 3.10 -15.93
CA ARG A 530 -17.77 4.50 -15.51
C ARG A 530 -16.28 4.78 -15.32
N VAL A 531 -15.83 5.97 -15.72
CA VAL A 531 -14.44 6.39 -15.60
C VAL A 531 -14.35 7.75 -14.93
N LEU A 532 -13.63 7.81 -13.82
CA LEU A 532 -13.29 9.01 -13.08
C LEU A 532 -11.80 9.34 -13.27
N SER A 533 -11.52 10.40 -13.99
CA SER A 533 -10.18 10.87 -14.35
C SER A 533 -9.76 12.04 -13.46
N ILE A 534 -8.62 11.90 -12.77
CA ILE A 534 -8.10 12.95 -11.88
C ILE A 534 -6.82 13.55 -12.48
N GLY A 535 -6.95 14.75 -13.07
CA GLY A 535 -5.86 15.53 -13.67
C GLY A 535 -5.52 15.15 -15.11
N GLU A 536 -5.75 13.91 -15.53
CA GLU A 536 -5.41 13.41 -16.87
C GLU A 536 -6.67 12.82 -17.51
N SER A 537 -7.10 13.36 -18.66
CA SER A 537 -8.25 12.83 -19.40
C SER A 537 -7.90 11.57 -20.19
N VAL A 538 -8.89 10.75 -20.47
CA VAL A 538 -8.77 9.64 -21.42
C VAL A 538 -8.58 10.16 -22.86
N SER A 539 -7.81 9.43 -23.66
CA SER A 539 -7.55 9.73 -25.07
C SER A 539 -8.28 8.74 -25.98
N TRP A 540 -9.61 8.67 -25.86
CA TRP A 540 -10.43 7.77 -26.67
C TRP A 540 -10.81 8.38 -28.00
N HIS A 541 -11.07 7.53 -29.00
CA HIS A 541 -11.75 7.96 -30.21
C HIS A 541 -13.19 8.34 -29.89
N HIS A 542 -13.76 9.23 -30.69
CA HIS A 542 -15.11 9.77 -30.49
C HIS A 542 -16.19 8.68 -30.35
N VAL A 543 -16.09 7.63 -31.15
CA VAL A 543 -17.01 6.49 -31.12
C VAL A 543 -16.99 5.74 -29.77
N GLU A 544 -15.83 5.56 -29.18
CA GLU A 544 -15.68 4.85 -27.88
C GLU A 544 -16.26 5.69 -26.73
N ALA A 545 -16.04 7.01 -26.79
CA ALA A 545 -16.60 7.94 -25.80
C ALA A 545 -18.13 8.00 -25.90
N GLU A 546 -18.67 8.02 -27.12
CA GLU A 546 -20.12 7.97 -27.35
C GLU A 546 -20.76 6.66 -26.88
N GLN A 547 -20.09 5.52 -27.09
CA GLN A 547 -20.57 4.20 -26.64
C GLN A 547 -20.69 4.09 -25.13
N LEU A 548 -19.79 4.76 -24.38
CA LEU A 548 -19.86 4.76 -22.91
C LEU A 548 -20.92 5.72 -22.39
N GLY A 549 -21.16 6.83 -23.08
CA GLY A 549 -22.03 7.93 -22.68
C GLY A 549 -21.26 8.97 -21.83
N SER A 550 -21.52 10.25 -22.11
CA SER A 550 -20.83 11.36 -21.43
C SER A 550 -21.10 11.42 -19.93
N GLU A 551 -22.25 10.93 -19.47
CA GLU A 551 -22.64 10.85 -18.07
C GLU A 551 -21.81 9.82 -17.26
N ASN A 552 -21.14 8.91 -17.95
CA ASN A 552 -20.27 7.89 -17.39
C ASN A 552 -18.79 8.29 -17.39
N LEU A 553 -18.50 9.49 -17.89
CA LEU A 553 -17.16 10.08 -17.89
C LEU A 553 -17.14 11.31 -16.99
N MET A 554 -16.31 11.30 -15.97
CA MET A 554 -16.05 12.47 -15.14
C MET A 554 -14.56 12.82 -15.17
N HIS A 555 -14.25 14.09 -15.39
CA HIS A 555 -12.89 14.59 -15.40
C HIS A 555 -12.73 15.75 -14.42
N ILE A 556 -11.79 15.63 -13.50
CA ILE A 556 -11.33 16.66 -12.58
C ILE A 556 -10.03 17.25 -13.13
N THR A 557 -10.12 18.40 -13.80
CA THR A 557 -9.01 18.98 -14.56
C THR A 557 -8.02 19.78 -13.72
N GLN A 558 -8.46 20.37 -12.61
CA GLN A 558 -7.72 21.41 -11.89
C GLN A 558 -6.82 20.89 -10.78
N VAL A 559 -6.60 19.59 -10.68
CA VAL A 559 -5.82 18.98 -9.58
C VAL A 559 -4.58 18.28 -10.13
N GLN A 560 -3.42 18.85 -9.84
CA GLN A 560 -2.11 18.27 -10.14
C GLN A 560 -1.48 17.64 -8.90
N ASP A 561 -0.55 16.69 -9.09
CA ASP A 561 0.20 16.05 -8.02
C ASP A 561 1.42 16.92 -7.61
N ASN A 562 1.16 18.15 -7.21
CA ASN A 562 2.15 19.20 -7.00
C ASN A 562 2.27 19.68 -5.54
N GLY A 563 1.47 19.15 -4.62
CA GLY A 563 1.46 19.56 -3.22
C GLY A 563 0.76 20.90 -2.93
N VAL A 564 0.26 21.58 -3.95
CA VAL A 564 -0.43 22.89 -3.85
C VAL A 564 -1.93 22.73 -4.04
N ASP A 565 -2.33 21.99 -5.08
CA ASP A 565 -3.72 21.81 -5.43
C ASP A 565 -4.44 20.94 -4.39
N SER A 566 -5.70 21.26 -4.12
CA SER A 566 -6.54 20.57 -3.12
C SER A 566 -7.55 19.66 -3.80
N LEU A 567 -7.78 18.48 -3.18
CA LEU A 567 -8.85 17.55 -3.55
C LEU A 567 -10.11 17.69 -2.67
N THR A 568 -10.03 18.43 -1.57
CA THR A 568 -11.11 18.50 -0.58
C THR A 568 -12.46 18.89 -1.20
N LYS A 569 -12.47 19.86 -2.12
CA LYS A 569 -13.69 20.33 -2.77
C LYS A 569 -14.29 19.31 -3.75
N GLU A 570 -13.49 18.36 -4.20
CA GLU A 570 -13.86 17.36 -5.20
C GLU A 570 -14.31 16.04 -4.58
N PHE A 571 -14.07 15.80 -3.27
CA PHE A 571 -14.43 14.54 -2.62
C PHE A 571 -15.91 14.21 -2.79
N ASP A 572 -16.83 15.05 -2.34
CA ASP A 572 -18.27 14.79 -2.42
C ASP A 572 -18.72 14.53 -3.88
N ARG A 573 -18.17 15.26 -4.84
CA ARG A 573 -18.49 15.11 -6.27
C ARG A 573 -17.98 13.78 -6.82
N CYS A 574 -16.74 13.40 -6.49
CA CYS A 574 -16.13 12.15 -6.91
C CYS A 574 -16.84 10.94 -6.28
N LEU A 575 -17.10 11.00 -4.97
CA LEU A 575 -17.77 9.91 -4.25
C LEU A 575 -19.22 9.72 -4.70
N ASN A 576 -19.95 10.80 -4.98
CA ASN A 576 -21.29 10.72 -5.57
C ASN A 576 -21.28 10.09 -6.97
N PHE A 577 -20.24 10.35 -7.77
CA PHE A 577 -20.08 9.73 -9.08
C PHE A 577 -19.84 8.21 -8.95
N ILE A 578 -18.98 7.78 -8.00
CA ILE A 578 -18.72 6.37 -7.71
C ILE A 578 -19.98 5.70 -7.18
N ARG A 579 -20.70 6.36 -6.26
CA ARG A 579 -21.94 5.83 -5.66
C ARG A 579 -23.02 5.58 -6.71
N LYS A 580 -23.20 6.48 -7.68
CA LYS A 580 -24.12 6.25 -8.80
C LYS A 580 -23.77 4.96 -9.55
N GLY A 581 -22.48 4.70 -9.81
CA GLY A 581 -22.06 3.45 -10.42
C GLY A 581 -22.43 2.22 -9.58
N LYS A 582 -22.23 2.30 -8.26
CA LYS A 582 -22.63 1.25 -7.32
C LYS A 582 -24.14 0.99 -7.37
N ASP A 583 -24.95 2.04 -7.32
CA ASP A 583 -26.41 1.97 -7.32
C ASP A 583 -26.96 1.42 -8.66
N ASP A 584 -26.30 1.74 -9.77
CA ASP A 584 -26.59 1.23 -11.12
C ASP A 584 -26.06 -0.21 -11.33
N GLY A 585 -25.46 -0.85 -10.31
CA GLY A 585 -24.87 -2.18 -10.41
C GLY A 585 -23.66 -2.24 -11.35
N THR A 586 -22.94 -1.14 -11.54
CA THR A 586 -21.78 -1.04 -12.43
C THR A 586 -20.52 -0.67 -11.65
N ALA A 587 -19.35 -0.91 -12.25
CA ALA A 587 -18.08 -0.55 -11.65
C ALA A 587 -17.53 0.77 -12.22
N THR A 588 -16.80 1.50 -11.37
CA THR A 588 -16.12 2.75 -11.71
C THR A 588 -14.60 2.56 -11.67
N LEU A 589 -13.90 2.90 -12.74
CA LEU A 589 -12.44 3.08 -12.72
C LEU A 589 -12.13 4.49 -12.19
N VAL A 590 -11.33 4.57 -11.14
CA VAL A 590 -10.71 5.80 -10.65
C VAL A 590 -9.24 5.80 -11.07
N HIS A 591 -8.84 6.78 -11.87
CA HIS A 591 -7.46 6.83 -12.35
C HIS A 591 -6.87 8.24 -12.32
N CYS A 592 -5.56 8.29 -12.32
CA CYS A 592 -4.75 9.44 -12.65
C CYS A 592 -3.63 9.00 -13.61
N ARG A 593 -2.54 9.73 -13.73
CA ARG A 593 -1.45 9.34 -14.65
C ARG A 593 -0.84 7.97 -14.30
N VAL A 594 -0.46 7.76 -13.03
CA VAL A 594 0.23 6.55 -12.55
C VAL A 594 -0.66 5.67 -11.67
N GLY A 595 -1.71 6.23 -11.07
CA GLY A 595 -2.59 5.49 -10.17
C GLY A 595 -2.01 5.30 -8.76
N VAL A 596 -1.23 6.28 -8.24
CA VAL A 596 -0.56 6.15 -6.93
C VAL A 596 -0.87 7.29 -5.95
N SER A 597 -1.26 8.48 -6.43
CA SER A 597 -1.48 9.65 -5.55
C SER A 597 -2.90 10.17 -5.66
N ARG A 598 -3.24 10.99 -6.69
CA ARG A 598 -4.56 11.62 -6.86
C ARG A 598 -5.72 10.64 -6.82
N SER A 599 -5.68 9.61 -7.66
CA SER A 599 -6.72 8.59 -7.71
C SER A 599 -6.74 7.71 -6.46
N ALA A 600 -5.58 7.39 -5.90
CA ALA A 600 -5.51 6.67 -4.64
C ALA A 600 -6.15 7.45 -3.49
N THR A 601 -5.99 8.77 -3.45
CA THR A 601 -6.64 9.65 -2.46
C THR A 601 -8.17 9.54 -2.53
N ILE A 602 -8.75 9.55 -3.72
CA ILE A 602 -10.21 9.38 -3.91
C ILE A 602 -10.64 7.97 -3.47
N CYS A 603 -9.87 6.93 -3.84
CA CYS A 603 -10.20 5.57 -3.41
C CYS A 603 -10.15 5.40 -1.89
N ILE A 604 -9.18 6.04 -1.21
CA ILE A 604 -9.10 6.03 0.26
C ILE A 604 -10.33 6.74 0.85
N ALA A 605 -10.72 7.91 0.33
CA ALA A 605 -11.90 8.63 0.80
C ALA A 605 -13.19 7.81 0.64
N GLU A 606 -13.36 7.08 -0.48
CA GLU A 606 -14.50 6.19 -0.68
C GLU A 606 -14.50 5.01 0.30
N VAL A 607 -13.33 4.41 0.56
CA VAL A 607 -13.19 3.32 1.54
C VAL A 607 -13.55 3.81 2.95
N MET A 608 -13.09 5.02 3.33
CA MET A 608 -13.44 5.63 4.61
C MET A 608 -14.95 5.80 4.77
N GLU A 609 -15.62 6.35 3.73
CA GLU A 609 -17.06 6.61 3.77
C GLU A 609 -17.87 5.31 3.70
N SER A 610 -17.55 4.41 2.77
CA SER A 610 -18.36 3.22 2.50
C SER A 610 -18.20 2.12 3.55
N LEU A 611 -17.01 1.97 4.16
CA LEU A 611 -16.70 0.96 5.17
C LEU A 611 -16.67 1.54 6.60
N GLY A 612 -16.76 2.86 6.76
CA GLY A 612 -16.67 3.53 8.05
C GLY A 612 -15.29 3.37 8.72
N LEU A 613 -14.23 3.27 7.91
CA LEU A 613 -12.87 3.11 8.41
C LEU A 613 -12.21 4.46 8.69
N SER A 614 -11.36 4.50 9.72
CA SER A 614 -10.45 5.64 9.93
C SER A 614 -9.44 5.74 8.79
N PHE A 615 -8.86 6.93 8.59
CA PHE A 615 -7.85 7.14 7.54
C PHE A 615 -6.69 6.12 7.61
N PRO A 616 -6.05 5.84 8.77
CA PRO A 616 -4.97 4.86 8.84
C PRO A 616 -5.36 3.48 8.29
N ARG A 617 -6.55 3.02 8.64
CA ARG A 617 -7.08 1.73 8.21
C ARG A 617 -7.44 1.72 6.72
N ALA A 618 -8.09 2.76 6.24
CA ALA A 618 -8.45 2.91 4.82
C ALA A 618 -7.20 3.03 3.92
N TYR A 619 -6.16 3.73 4.39
CA TYR A 619 -4.88 3.81 3.70
C TYR A 619 -4.24 2.43 3.50
N CYS A 620 -4.12 1.64 4.58
CA CYS A 620 -3.59 0.28 4.53
C CYS A 620 -4.47 -0.64 3.67
N PHE A 621 -5.79 -0.50 3.75
CA PHE A 621 -6.76 -1.26 2.94
C PHE A 621 -6.52 -1.05 1.44
N VAL A 622 -6.42 0.21 0.99
CA VAL A 622 -6.18 0.53 -0.42
C VAL A 622 -4.76 0.15 -0.84
N ARG A 623 -3.78 0.35 0.04
CA ARG A 623 -2.39 0.01 -0.22
C ARG A 623 -2.21 -1.49 -0.45
N ALA A 624 -2.79 -2.32 0.40
CA ALA A 624 -2.76 -3.78 0.26
C ALA A 624 -3.38 -4.27 -1.06
N ARG A 625 -4.40 -3.56 -1.56
CA ARG A 625 -5.13 -3.96 -2.79
C ARG A 625 -4.53 -3.38 -4.08
N ARG A 626 -3.64 -2.39 -3.99
CA ARG A 626 -2.94 -1.84 -5.16
C ARG A 626 -1.69 -2.65 -5.46
N LEU A 627 -1.85 -3.74 -6.20
CA LEU A 627 -0.87 -4.83 -6.31
C LEU A 627 0.40 -4.47 -7.09
N ASN A 628 0.30 -3.63 -8.13
CA ASN A 628 1.40 -3.42 -9.07
C ASN A 628 2.30 -2.23 -8.70
N VAL A 629 1.80 -1.31 -7.89
CA VAL A 629 2.48 -0.06 -7.54
C VAL A 629 2.05 0.37 -6.16
N ILE A 630 2.99 0.76 -5.32
CA ILE A 630 2.68 1.26 -3.98
C ILE A 630 2.03 2.64 -4.06
N ILE A 631 0.90 2.82 -3.38
CA ILE A 631 0.25 4.13 -3.30
C ILE A 631 1.10 5.10 -2.50
N GLN A 632 1.20 6.31 -3.00
CA GLN A 632 1.96 7.40 -2.38
C GLN A 632 1.25 8.75 -2.56
N PRO A 633 0.10 8.99 -1.93
CA PRO A 633 -0.47 10.32 -1.87
C PRO A 633 0.56 11.30 -1.29
N HIS A 634 0.61 12.54 -1.78
CA HIS A 634 1.53 13.52 -1.21
C HIS A 634 1.02 14.07 0.13
N LEU A 635 1.89 14.74 0.90
CA LEU A 635 1.62 15.26 2.24
C LEU A 635 0.26 15.95 2.37
N ARG A 636 -0.04 16.88 1.46
CA ARG A 636 -1.28 17.65 1.51
C ARG A 636 -2.51 16.76 1.33
N PHE A 637 -2.49 15.78 0.41
CA PHE A 637 -3.63 14.88 0.21
C PHE A 637 -3.87 13.99 1.43
N VAL A 638 -2.79 13.49 2.07
CA VAL A 638 -2.93 12.73 3.32
C VAL A 638 -3.51 13.60 4.44
N TYR A 639 -3.07 14.84 4.54
CA TYR A 639 -3.62 15.78 5.51
C TYR A 639 -5.09 16.10 5.23
N GLU A 640 -5.46 16.30 3.97
CA GLU A 640 -6.84 16.52 3.53
C GLU A 640 -7.75 15.31 3.78
N LEU A 641 -7.22 14.07 3.70
CA LEU A 641 -7.95 12.87 4.08
C LEU A 641 -8.23 12.80 5.59
N LEU A 642 -7.29 13.21 6.43
CA LEU A 642 -7.55 13.35 7.88
C LEU A 642 -8.63 14.41 8.16
N LYS A 643 -8.61 15.53 7.44
CA LYS A 643 -9.69 16.54 7.53
C LYS A 643 -11.03 15.97 7.03
N TRP A 644 -11.01 15.12 5.98
CA TRP A 644 -12.20 14.44 5.50
C TRP A 644 -12.76 13.47 6.54
N GLU A 645 -11.90 12.75 7.28
CA GLU A 645 -12.31 11.91 8.42
C GLU A 645 -13.07 12.74 9.46
N GLU A 646 -12.54 13.90 9.84
CA GLU A 646 -13.22 14.81 10.78
C GLU A 646 -14.61 15.22 10.29
N LEU A 647 -14.73 15.59 9.01
CA LEU A 647 -16.01 15.95 8.41
C LEU A 647 -17.00 14.76 8.39
N GLN A 648 -16.53 13.54 8.12
CA GLN A 648 -17.40 12.37 8.17
C GLN A 648 -17.88 12.07 9.59
N ILE A 649 -17.02 12.17 10.59
CA ILE A 649 -17.38 12.01 12.00
C ILE A 649 -18.46 13.04 12.39
N GLN A 650 -18.30 14.31 11.99
CA GLN A 650 -19.26 15.39 12.25
C GLN A 650 -20.60 15.16 11.53
N LYS A 651 -20.58 14.73 10.25
CA LYS A 651 -21.81 14.40 9.49
C LYS A 651 -22.63 13.32 10.19
N HIS A 652 -21.99 12.40 10.91
CA HIS A 652 -22.66 11.33 11.67
C HIS A 652 -22.98 11.70 13.13
N ASN A 653 -22.80 12.98 13.52
CA ASN A 653 -23.01 13.47 14.89
C ASN A 653 -22.25 12.66 15.96
N LYS A 654 -21.07 12.13 15.60
CA LYS A 654 -20.19 11.43 16.53
C LYS A 654 -19.20 12.41 17.15
N PRO A 655 -18.74 12.20 18.40
CA PRO A 655 -17.67 12.99 18.97
C PRO A 655 -16.40 12.83 18.13
N LEU A 656 -15.76 13.96 17.79
CA LEU A 656 -14.49 13.94 17.10
C LEU A 656 -13.44 13.23 17.96
N ARG A 657 -12.80 12.24 17.39
CA ARG A 657 -11.68 11.53 17.99
C ARG A 657 -10.85 10.85 16.90
N ARG A 658 -9.73 11.47 16.55
CA ARG A 658 -8.78 10.85 15.62
C ARG A 658 -8.12 9.63 16.23
N GLU A 659 -7.90 8.61 15.45
CA GLU A 659 -7.20 7.40 15.89
C GLU A 659 -5.70 7.65 16.09
N LEU A 660 -5.09 8.41 15.17
CA LEU A 660 -3.67 8.82 15.22
C LEU A 660 -3.51 10.30 14.87
N GLU A 661 -2.55 10.96 15.50
CA GLU A 661 -2.18 12.33 15.18
C GLU A 661 -1.35 12.43 13.89
N TRP A 662 -1.36 13.61 13.27
CA TRP A 662 -0.67 13.87 12.00
C TRP A 662 0.80 13.44 12.00
N SER A 663 1.56 13.80 13.02
CA SER A 663 2.98 13.44 13.12
C SER A 663 3.19 11.93 13.13
N THR A 664 2.34 11.20 13.85
CA THR A 664 2.36 9.73 13.90
C THR A 664 1.99 9.12 12.55
N VAL A 665 0.90 9.58 11.93
CA VAL A 665 0.49 9.13 10.59
C VAL A 665 1.61 9.35 9.58
N ALA A 666 2.20 10.53 9.57
CA ALA A 666 3.28 10.85 8.64
C ALA A 666 4.52 9.95 8.87
N ARG A 667 4.89 9.74 10.14
CA ARG A 667 5.99 8.84 10.50
C ARG A 667 5.75 7.40 10.04
N GLU A 668 4.58 6.85 10.30
CA GLU A 668 4.23 5.49 9.89
C GLU A 668 4.27 5.34 8.36
N ILE A 669 3.72 6.30 7.60
CA ILE A 669 3.81 6.32 6.13
C ILE A 669 5.28 6.38 5.66
N ALA A 670 6.13 7.20 6.32
CA ALA A 670 7.54 7.28 6.00
C ALA A 670 8.25 5.94 6.22
N LEU A 671 7.99 5.28 7.35
CA LEU A 671 8.56 3.98 7.68
C LEU A 671 8.12 2.89 6.68
N MET A 672 6.84 2.85 6.32
CA MET A 672 6.32 1.91 5.32
C MET A 672 6.93 2.12 3.93
N ASN A 673 7.28 3.36 3.60
CA ASN A 673 7.87 3.70 2.30
C ASN A 673 9.41 3.60 2.29
N LYS A 674 10.06 3.52 3.46
CA LYS A 674 11.53 3.49 3.57
C LYS A 674 12.21 2.39 2.73
N PRO A 675 11.69 1.14 2.65
CA PRO A 675 12.28 0.11 1.79
C PRO A 675 12.27 0.46 0.30
N TYR A 676 11.43 1.38 -0.11
CA TYR A 676 11.20 1.78 -1.50
C TYR A 676 11.75 3.18 -1.83
N SER A 677 12.25 3.91 -0.83
CA SER A 677 12.93 5.20 -1.02
C SER A 677 14.44 4.94 -1.19
N ARG A 678 14.98 5.26 -2.34
CA ARG A 678 16.43 5.29 -2.60
C ARG A 678 16.92 6.73 -2.65
#